data_af0ab80493bddde1ec397e3ac98e5445
#
_entry.id   af0ab80493bddde1ec397e3ac98e5445
#
_cell.length_a   1.000
_cell.length_b   1.000
_cell.length_c   1.000
_cell.angle_alpha   90.00
_cell.angle_beta   90.00
_cell.angle_gamma   90.00
#
_symmetry.space_group_name_H-M   'P 1'
#
loop_
_entity.id
_entity.type
_entity.pdbx_description
1 polymer ?
#
loop_
_entity_poly.entity_id
_entity_poly.type
_entity_poly.pdbx_seq_one_letter_code
_entity_poly.pdbx_strand_id
1 'polypeptide(L)'
;DAINQYKRDRDPNELLFSLKRCFVHFAVDDCQAYMTTKLNAENTVFIPFNKGKEDGAGNPDTEGYRTEYLWQEIFTKELLSEIIQDFLKLEDILDDNGKLTGEQKLIFPRYHQLNAVKKCISSALEIGSGKNYLIQHSAGSGKSNTIAWLAHKLFSLHDSNDNKIFDSVFVITDRIVLDRQMQRKLGEFEDVSGVVTKIEKGSKQLMKDMENGKKIFVTTIQKFPHVVDKIQKIPSSTFAVLIDEAHSSQAGEHSKDLKKTLIYANLDEAERDNMDEWTWEDEMTKEMEARGPLKNVSFFAFTATPKHKTFQLFGEIQPDGSYKSFDLYSMRQAIEEGFILDVLMNYTTYKTCFRLLKTIKNNPNYDKRKVIALLRAYVDFHELTITKKIEIMIEHFHAHVVNKIPDNKGVGHAKAMIVTRSQLHAVRYKKAVDKYLREKNYDYKALVAFSGTIIDPEDGLEYTEYFMNGFSETQTADEFKKDENKFLIVVEKFQTGFDQPLLYAMYVDKKLSGINAVQTLSRLNRVYPNKDGTIVLDFANSTEEIENAFKDFYVETILSEGTDPDKLYDIQRKLENFYVYTKDDVYEFAKLYFDSNVKQDKLHPILNKVASIYTQLPEEDQDEFKGLLKDFNRLYSFISQVMPFKDEDLEKLHVFGLYLYRK
;
A
#
# COMPACT_ATOMS: atom_id res chain seq x y z
N ASP A 1 26.50 5.50 -9.59
CA ASP A 1 27.78 4.75 -9.52
C ASP A 1 27.95 4.01 -8.19
N ALA A 2 27.77 4.63 -7.01
CA ALA A 2 27.97 4.00 -5.71
C ALA A 2 27.12 2.73 -5.50
N ILE A 3 25.84 2.73 -5.92
CA ILE A 3 24.97 1.55 -5.86
C ILE A 3 25.55 0.38 -6.67
N ASN A 4 26.06 0.68 -7.88
CA ASN A 4 26.66 -0.35 -8.75
C ASN A 4 27.97 -0.89 -8.16
N GLN A 5 28.77 -0.04 -7.52
CA GLN A 5 29.98 -0.48 -6.80
C GLN A 5 29.62 -1.46 -5.68
N TYR A 6 28.60 -1.18 -4.86
CA TYR A 6 28.14 -2.10 -3.83
C TYR A 6 27.61 -3.43 -4.39
N LYS A 7 26.94 -3.39 -5.54
CA LYS A 7 26.36 -4.58 -6.16
C LYS A 7 27.38 -5.48 -6.85
N ARG A 8 28.43 -4.90 -7.44
CA ARG A 8 29.34 -5.59 -8.37
C ARG A 8 30.78 -5.69 -7.90
N ASP A 9 31.28 -4.59 -7.31
CA ASP A 9 32.70 -4.46 -7.02
C ASP A 9 33.04 -4.87 -5.59
N ARG A 10 32.02 -4.94 -4.69
CA ARG A 10 32.19 -5.35 -3.30
C ARG A 10 31.76 -6.79 -3.10
N ASP A 11 32.61 -7.58 -2.43
CA ASP A 11 32.22 -8.93 -2.01
C ASP A 11 31.27 -8.83 -0.78
N PRO A 12 30.00 -9.23 -0.90
CA PRO A 12 29.06 -9.17 0.22
C PRO A 12 29.46 -10.09 1.39
N ASN A 13 30.37 -11.03 1.18
CA ASN A 13 30.87 -11.95 2.21
C ASN A 13 32.07 -11.40 2.99
N GLU A 14 32.60 -10.23 2.62
CA GLU A 14 33.62 -9.57 3.43
C GLU A 14 33.13 -9.40 4.87
N LEU A 15 33.98 -9.69 5.84
CA LEU A 15 33.66 -9.64 7.26
C LEU A 15 33.09 -8.27 7.68
N LEU A 16 33.55 -7.18 7.08
CA LEU A 16 33.08 -5.82 7.33
C LEU A 16 31.62 -5.65 6.98
N PHE A 17 31.16 -6.27 5.90
CA PHE A 17 29.79 -6.15 5.38
C PHE A 17 28.82 -7.16 5.97
N SER A 18 29.31 -8.07 6.80
CA SER A 18 28.45 -9.08 7.42
C SER A 18 27.42 -8.46 8.37
N LEU A 19 26.25 -9.08 8.47
CA LEU A 19 25.18 -8.67 9.37
C LEU A 19 25.72 -8.47 10.81
N LYS A 20 25.29 -7.39 11.48
CA LYS A 20 25.71 -6.96 12.82
C LYS A 20 27.12 -6.33 12.90
N ARG A 21 27.86 -6.26 11.80
CA ARG A 21 29.13 -5.54 11.74
C ARG A 21 29.00 -4.18 11.08
N CYS A 22 28.32 -4.11 9.94
CA CYS A 22 27.88 -2.88 9.32
C CYS A 22 26.37 -2.79 9.44
N PHE A 23 25.84 -1.75 10.08
CA PHE A 23 24.41 -1.59 10.30
C PHE A 23 23.69 -1.10 9.05
N VAL A 24 24.33 -0.25 8.27
CA VAL A 24 23.75 0.38 7.09
C VAL A 24 24.83 0.80 6.10
N HIS A 25 24.52 0.64 4.83
CA HIS A 25 25.35 1.12 3.71
C HIS A 25 24.62 2.24 3.02
N PHE A 26 25.27 3.38 2.82
CA PHE A 26 24.71 4.53 2.10
C PHE A 26 25.40 4.69 0.75
N ALA A 27 24.60 4.95 -0.27
CA ALA A 27 25.01 5.45 -1.56
C ALA A 27 24.47 6.87 -1.72
N VAL A 28 25.37 7.85 -1.85
CA VAL A 28 25.03 9.27 -1.76
C VAL A 28 25.64 10.01 -2.94
N ASP A 29 24.87 10.95 -3.52
CA ASP A 29 25.34 11.99 -4.42
C ASP A 29 24.91 13.38 -3.92
N ASP A 30 25.07 14.40 -4.72
CA ASP A 30 24.77 15.80 -4.36
C ASP A 30 23.29 16.02 -4.07
N CYS A 31 22.39 15.19 -4.67
CA CYS A 31 20.95 15.38 -4.68
C CYS A 31 20.21 14.34 -3.85
N GLN A 32 20.68 13.09 -3.82
CA GLN A 32 19.94 11.95 -3.28
C GLN A 32 20.79 11.02 -2.43
N ALA A 33 20.14 10.40 -1.46
CA ALA A 33 20.72 9.38 -0.62
C ALA A 33 19.88 8.10 -0.68
N TYR A 34 20.59 6.96 -0.78
CA TYR A 34 20.00 5.62 -0.74
C TYR A 34 20.67 4.80 0.33
N MET A 35 19.95 3.87 0.93
CA MET A 35 20.50 2.99 1.96
C MET A 35 20.10 1.53 1.76
N THR A 36 20.91 0.63 2.32
CA THR A 36 20.59 -0.79 2.51
C THR A 36 21.20 -1.30 3.78
N THR A 37 20.59 -2.29 4.43
CA THR A 37 21.11 -2.95 5.64
C THR A 37 21.76 -4.30 5.37
N LYS A 38 21.65 -4.81 4.12
CA LYS A 38 22.24 -6.09 3.72
C LYS A 38 22.68 -6.02 2.26
N LEU A 39 23.95 -6.33 2.00
CA LEU A 39 24.44 -6.54 0.65
C LEU A 39 24.12 -7.97 0.20
N ASN A 40 23.71 -8.12 -1.05
CA ASN A 40 23.38 -9.39 -1.69
C ASN A 40 23.78 -9.37 -3.17
N ALA A 41 25.00 -8.93 -3.46
CA ALA A 41 25.54 -8.73 -4.81
C ALA A 41 24.53 -8.00 -5.71
N GLU A 42 24.29 -8.47 -6.92
CA GLU A 42 23.34 -7.89 -7.90
C GLU A 42 21.91 -7.73 -7.33
N ASN A 43 21.51 -8.60 -6.40
CA ASN A 43 20.19 -8.60 -5.78
C ASN A 43 20.07 -7.64 -4.58
N THR A 44 21.09 -6.82 -4.31
CA THR A 44 21.03 -5.80 -3.26
C THR A 44 19.95 -4.77 -3.60
N VAL A 45 19.03 -4.52 -2.67
CA VAL A 45 18.00 -3.50 -2.81
C VAL A 45 18.41 -2.29 -1.99
N PHE A 46 18.62 -1.16 -2.68
CA PHE A 46 18.78 0.15 -2.06
C PHE A 46 17.45 0.88 -2.05
N ILE A 47 17.11 1.47 -0.91
CA ILE A 47 15.90 2.25 -0.72
C ILE A 47 16.26 3.73 -0.47
N PRO A 48 15.44 4.69 -0.94
CA PRO A 48 15.66 6.10 -0.70
C PRO A 48 15.69 6.45 0.80
N PHE A 49 16.57 7.39 1.14
CA PHE A 49 16.68 7.97 2.49
C PHE A 49 16.65 9.50 2.39
N ASN A 50 15.59 10.05 1.79
CA ASN A 50 15.45 11.45 1.45
C ASN A 50 14.38 12.15 2.30
N LYS A 51 14.51 13.49 2.44
CA LYS A 51 13.58 14.34 3.19
C LYS A 51 12.20 14.44 2.55
N GLY A 52 12.13 14.33 1.22
CA GLY A 52 10.99 14.71 0.40
C GLY A 52 11.07 16.18 -0.05
N LYS A 53 10.48 16.47 -1.21
CA LYS A 53 10.38 17.84 -1.77
C LYS A 53 8.96 18.06 -2.28
N GLU A 54 8.27 19.09 -1.79
CA GLU A 54 6.93 19.49 -2.26
C GLU A 54 5.93 18.32 -2.30
N ASP A 55 5.87 17.56 -1.20
CA ASP A 55 5.06 16.33 -1.07
C ASP A 55 5.45 15.17 -2.02
N GLY A 56 6.57 15.29 -2.74
CA GLY A 56 7.17 14.28 -3.62
C GLY A 56 8.52 13.76 -3.14
N ALA A 57 9.17 12.94 -3.96
CA ALA A 57 10.49 12.38 -3.68
C ALA A 57 11.62 13.43 -3.78
N GLY A 58 12.79 13.05 -3.27
CA GLY A 58 14.01 13.87 -3.34
C GLY A 58 14.27 14.66 -2.06
N ASN A 59 15.09 15.70 -2.17
CA ASN A 59 15.47 16.55 -1.07
C ASN A 59 15.21 18.03 -1.43
N PRO A 60 14.88 18.89 -0.45
CA PRO A 60 14.72 20.33 -0.68
C PRO A 60 15.99 20.95 -1.24
N ASP A 61 15.83 22.03 -2.02
CA ASP A 61 16.96 22.82 -2.49
C ASP A 61 17.68 23.51 -1.33
N THR A 62 19.00 23.48 -1.35
CA THR A 62 19.87 24.12 -0.36
C THR A 62 20.95 24.95 -1.09
N GLU A 63 21.64 25.86 -0.39
CA GLU A 63 22.79 26.54 -0.95
C GLU A 63 24.00 25.62 -1.16
N GLY A 64 24.01 24.45 -0.47
CA GLY A 64 25.04 23.42 -0.55
C GLY A 64 24.55 22.14 -1.22
N TYR A 65 25.00 21.01 -0.70
CA TYR A 65 24.52 19.70 -1.16
C TYR A 65 23.14 19.40 -0.57
N ARG A 66 22.17 19.00 -1.38
CA ARG A 66 20.84 18.61 -0.91
C ARG A 66 20.88 17.43 0.08
N THR A 67 21.99 16.69 0.10
CA THR A 67 22.22 15.54 0.99
C THR A 67 23.03 15.91 2.25
N GLU A 68 23.34 17.19 2.49
CA GLU A 68 24.13 17.64 3.63
C GLU A 68 23.54 17.29 5.01
N TYR A 69 22.21 17.11 5.08
CA TYR A 69 21.54 16.64 6.31
C TYR A 69 22.10 15.32 6.84
N LEU A 70 22.71 14.50 5.98
CA LEU A 70 23.30 13.24 6.43
C LEU A 70 24.41 13.47 7.46
N TRP A 71 25.35 14.40 7.18
CA TRP A 71 26.46 14.69 8.11
C TRP A 71 26.16 15.81 9.10
N GLN A 72 25.22 16.70 8.77
CA GLN A 72 24.81 17.78 9.68
C GLN A 72 23.81 17.32 10.76
N GLU A 73 22.96 16.34 10.43
CA GLU A 73 21.89 15.89 11.32
C GLU A 73 22.04 14.39 11.67
N ILE A 74 22.06 13.49 10.65
CA ILE A 74 21.93 12.04 10.85
C ILE A 74 23.19 11.41 11.46
N PHE A 75 24.36 11.77 10.98
CA PHE A 75 25.65 11.21 11.41
C PHE A 75 26.30 12.02 12.55
N THR A 76 25.54 12.88 13.22
CA THR A 76 26.00 13.46 14.48
C THR A 76 26.15 12.35 15.53
N LYS A 77 27.07 12.53 16.47
CA LYS A 77 27.32 11.51 17.51
C LYS A 77 26.07 11.23 18.33
N GLU A 78 25.33 12.27 18.64
CA GLU A 78 24.11 12.25 19.44
C GLU A 78 23.01 11.43 18.73
N LEU A 79 22.66 11.80 17.48
CA LEU A 79 21.59 11.11 16.78
C LEU A 79 22.00 9.70 16.32
N LEU A 80 23.25 9.50 15.92
CA LEU A 80 23.71 8.17 15.56
C LEU A 80 23.68 7.21 16.76
N SER A 81 24.06 7.69 17.96
CA SER A 81 23.97 6.91 19.20
C SER A 81 22.52 6.58 19.53
N GLU A 82 21.61 7.55 19.38
CA GLU A 82 20.17 7.35 19.55
C GLU A 82 19.62 6.32 18.55
N ILE A 83 20.00 6.41 17.27
CA ILE A 83 19.58 5.44 16.24
C ILE A 83 20.05 4.03 16.62
N ILE A 84 21.30 3.87 17.05
CA ILE A 84 21.86 2.57 17.43
C ILE A 84 21.14 2.00 18.65
N GLN A 85 20.83 2.82 19.63
CA GLN A 85 20.23 2.39 20.90
C GLN A 85 18.72 2.10 20.75
N ASP A 86 17.98 2.99 20.09
CA ASP A 86 16.51 3.01 20.18
C ASP A 86 15.81 2.57 18.89
N PHE A 87 16.46 2.67 17.72
CA PHE A 87 15.82 2.41 16.43
C PHE A 87 16.30 1.13 15.73
N LEU A 88 17.57 0.74 15.93
CA LEU A 88 18.07 -0.49 15.30
C LEU A 88 17.43 -1.72 15.89
N LYS A 89 16.95 -2.61 15.03
CA LYS A 89 16.32 -3.87 15.44
C LYS A 89 16.70 -5.02 14.52
N LEU A 90 16.95 -6.18 15.13
CA LEU A 90 17.05 -7.45 14.41
C LEU A 90 15.68 -8.12 14.40
N GLU A 91 15.17 -8.40 13.23
CA GLU A 91 13.89 -9.09 13.02
C GLU A 91 14.16 -10.47 12.42
N ASP A 92 13.60 -11.51 13.02
CA ASP A 92 13.67 -12.86 12.48
C ASP A 92 12.80 -12.99 11.23
N ILE A 93 13.35 -13.60 10.18
CA ILE A 93 12.62 -13.85 8.95
C ILE A 93 11.80 -15.13 9.12
N LEU A 94 10.50 -15.02 8.85
CA LEU A 94 9.58 -16.14 8.85
C LEU A 94 9.39 -16.64 7.41
N ASP A 95 9.22 -17.95 7.26
CA ASP A 95 8.76 -18.54 6.00
C ASP A 95 7.26 -18.28 5.76
N ASP A 96 6.75 -18.69 4.60
CA ASP A 96 5.35 -18.54 4.23
C ASP A 96 4.37 -19.25 5.18
N ASN A 97 4.86 -20.20 5.98
CA ASN A 97 4.10 -20.93 6.99
C ASN A 97 4.20 -20.32 8.39
N GLY A 98 4.92 -19.18 8.52
CA GLY A 98 5.12 -18.49 9.79
C GLY A 98 6.16 -19.14 10.70
N LYS A 99 7.01 -20.04 10.18
CA LYS A 99 8.13 -20.63 10.91
C LYS A 99 9.38 -19.80 10.74
N LEU A 100 10.22 -19.79 11.76
CA LEU A 100 11.53 -19.17 11.72
C LEU A 100 12.40 -19.82 10.64
N THR A 101 12.92 -19.00 9.71
CA THR A 101 13.88 -19.46 8.70
C THR A 101 15.29 -19.63 9.27
N GLY A 102 15.57 -19.07 10.45
CA GLY A 102 16.91 -18.95 11.02
C GLY A 102 17.70 -17.76 10.46
N GLU A 103 17.17 -17.05 9.48
CA GLU A 103 17.74 -15.80 8.98
C GLU A 103 17.18 -14.60 9.74
N GLN A 104 18.00 -13.55 9.82
CA GLN A 104 17.63 -12.28 10.42
C GLN A 104 17.83 -11.13 9.44
N LYS A 105 17.01 -10.10 9.56
CA LYS A 105 17.21 -8.81 8.88
C LYS A 105 17.39 -7.70 9.92
N LEU A 106 18.27 -6.75 9.62
CA LEU A 106 18.41 -5.55 10.40
C LEU A 106 17.45 -4.49 9.89
N ILE A 107 16.64 -3.95 10.80
CA ILE A 107 15.76 -2.81 10.52
C ILE A 107 16.52 -1.54 10.91
N PHE A 108 16.66 -0.65 9.94
CA PHE A 108 17.12 0.72 10.11
C PHE A 108 15.96 1.65 9.77
N PRO A 109 15.70 2.72 10.53
CA PRO A 109 14.57 3.61 10.26
C PRO A 109 14.74 4.31 8.91
N ARG A 110 13.67 4.44 8.15
CA ARG A 110 13.65 5.32 6.96
C ARG A 110 13.60 6.77 7.41
N TYR A 111 14.01 7.70 6.57
CA TYR A 111 14.08 9.11 6.94
C TYR A 111 12.75 9.62 7.51
N HIS A 112 11.63 9.42 6.79
CA HIS A 112 10.32 9.89 7.26
C HIS A 112 9.88 9.28 8.60
N GLN A 113 10.24 8.02 8.87
CA GLN A 113 9.93 7.37 10.15
C GLN A 113 10.72 8.00 11.31
N LEU A 114 12.02 8.17 11.11
CA LEU A 114 12.90 8.82 12.08
C LEU A 114 12.46 10.26 12.36
N ASN A 115 12.17 11.01 11.29
CA ASN A 115 11.73 12.40 11.36
C ASN A 115 10.40 12.54 12.12
N ALA A 116 9.39 11.70 11.82
CA ALA A 116 8.11 11.72 12.50
C ALA A 116 8.24 11.43 14.00
N VAL A 117 9.02 10.42 14.40
CA VAL A 117 9.26 10.11 15.80
C VAL A 117 9.96 11.27 16.50
N LYS A 118 11.03 11.82 15.91
CA LYS A 118 11.76 12.97 16.48
C LYS A 118 10.87 14.19 16.67
N LYS A 119 10.07 14.56 15.67
CA LYS A 119 9.13 15.69 15.75
C LYS A 119 8.11 15.48 16.87
N CYS A 120 7.50 14.27 16.97
CA CYS A 120 6.55 13.96 18.02
C CYS A 120 7.17 14.06 19.41
N ILE A 121 8.36 13.52 19.62
CA ILE A 121 9.09 13.56 20.89
C ILE A 121 9.46 15.00 21.27
N SER A 122 10.02 15.79 20.33
CA SER A 122 10.38 17.17 20.59
C SER A 122 9.17 18.02 20.98
N SER A 123 8.05 17.85 20.27
CA SER A 123 6.80 18.56 20.59
C SER A 123 6.20 18.11 21.93
N ALA A 124 6.27 16.82 22.26
CA ALA A 124 5.80 16.31 23.55
C ALA A 124 6.67 16.80 24.72
N LEU A 125 7.98 16.94 24.53
CA LEU A 125 8.87 17.56 25.53
C LEU A 125 8.56 19.03 25.78
N GLU A 126 8.25 19.78 24.72
CA GLU A 126 7.97 21.21 24.82
C GLU A 126 6.60 21.50 25.44
N ILE A 127 5.57 20.75 25.04
CA ILE A 127 4.16 21.06 25.38
C ILE A 127 3.66 20.23 26.58
N GLY A 128 4.22 19.03 26.78
CA GLY A 128 3.69 18.06 27.73
C GLY A 128 2.50 17.27 27.15
N SER A 129 1.61 16.83 28.04
CA SER A 129 0.37 16.14 27.66
C SER A 129 -0.73 17.10 27.22
N GLY A 130 -1.70 16.61 26.45
CA GLY A 130 -2.93 17.34 26.04
C GLY A 130 -2.96 17.82 24.60
N LYS A 131 -1.86 17.71 23.83
CA LYS A 131 -1.83 18.01 22.37
C LYS A 131 -2.15 16.75 21.59
N ASN A 132 -2.90 16.90 20.49
CA ASN A 132 -3.17 15.87 19.52
C ASN A 132 -2.26 16.02 18.29
N TYR A 133 -1.92 14.89 17.67
CA TYR A 133 -1.01 14.83 16.54
C TYR A 133 -1.60 13.95 15.43
N LEU A 134 -1.68 14.47 14.20
CA LEU A 134 -2.05 13.72 13.02
C LEU A 134 -0.78 13.37 12.21
N ILE A 135 -0.45 12.09 12.14
CA ILE A 135 0.67 11.59 11.36
C ILE A 135 0.10 10.92 10.09
N GLN A 136 0.13 11.68 8.99
CA GLN A 136 -0.40 11.22 7.71
C GLN A 136 0.70 10.55 6.90
N HIS A 137 0.80 9.25 7.02
CA HIS A 137 1.78 8.43 6.30
C HIS A 137 1.09 7.45 5.36
N SER A 138 1.52 7.40 4.13
CA SER A 138 0.99 6.55 3.06
C SER A 138 0.88 5.07 3.47
N ALA A 139 -0.03 4.34 2.84
CA ALA A 139 -0.09 2.88 2.97
C ALA A 139 1.25 2.27 2.52
N GLY A 140 1.80 1.31 3.28
CA GLY A 140 3.10 0.69 2.97
C GLY A 140 4.33 1.47 3.45
N SER A 141 4.17 2.65 4.05
CA SER A 141 5.25 3.47 4.61
C SER A 141 5.96 2.84 5.83
N GLY A 142 5.42 1.75 6.38
CA GLY A 142 5.96 1.12 7.59
C GLY A 142 5.46 1.74 8.90
N LYS A 143 4.25 2.32 8.93
CA LYS A 143 3.59 2.93 10.10
C LYS A 143 3.74 2.10 11.39
N SER A 144 3.58 0.79 11.31
CA SER A 144 3.67 -0.09 12.48
C SER A 144 5.03 -0.02 13.18
N ASN A 145 6.14 0.14 12.44
CA ASN A 145 7.45 0.35 13.05
C ASN A 145 7.53 1.75 13.69
N THR A 146 7.04 2.78 13.00
CA THR A 146 7.00 4.15 13.53
C THR A 146 6.22 4.22 14.83
N ILE A 147 5.05 3.54 14.91
CA ILE A 147 4.23 3.43 16.11
C ILE A 147 5.01 2.74 17.24
N ALA A 148 5.71 1.62 16.94
CA ALA A 148 6.47 0.90 17.93
C ALA A 148 7.61 1.74 18.51
N TRP A 149 8.42 2.39 17.67
CA TRP A 149 9.46 3.31 18.13
C TRP A 149 8.90 4.45 18.96
N LEU A 150 7.83 5.10 18.46
CA LEU A 150 7.21 6.22 19.18
C LEU A 150 6.65 5.78 20.53
N ALA A 151 6.00 4.61 20.64
CA ALA A 151 5.45 4.10 21.88
C ALA A 151 6.53 3.90 22.96
N HIS A 152 7.67 3.29 22.59
CA HIS A 152 8.79 3.10 23.52
C HIS A 152 9.47 4.42 23.90
N LYS A 153 9.65 5.33 22.96
CA LYS A 153 10.21 6.66 23.22
C LYS A 153 9.32 7.51 24.13
N LEU A 154 8.01 7.54 23.90
CA LEU A 154 7.05 8.27 24.74
C LEU A 154 6.99 7.68 26.16
N PHE A 155 7.08 6.36 26.28
CA PHE A 155 7.09 5.70 27.57
C PHE A 155 8.32 6.06 28.42
N SER A 156 9.48 6.20 27.80
CA SER A 156 10.74 6.57 28.47
C SER A 156 10.99 8.08 28.54
N LEU A 157 10.04 8.91 28.08
CA LEU A 157 10.23 10.34 27.94
C LEU A 157 10.14 11.05 29.29
N HIS A 158 11.19 11.80 29.67
CA HIS A 158 11.28 12.62 30.86
C HIS A 158 11.60 14.08 30.50
N ASP A 159 11.11 15.00 31.30
CA ASP A 159 11.45 16.41 31.20
C ASP A 159 12.87 16.69 31.78
N SER A 160 13.31 17.95 31.71
CA SER A 160 14.62 18.38 32.25
C SER A 160 14.76 18.20 33.78
N ASN A 161 13.67 17.97 34.49
CA ASN A 161 13.63 17.74 35.95
C ASN A 161 13.48 16.26 36.27
N ASP A 162 13.64 15.35 35.29
CA ASP A 162 13.48 13.91 35.45
C ASP A 162 12.04 13.46 35.78
N ASN A 163 11.04 14.30 35.48
CA ASN A 163 9.64 13.90 35.60
C ASN A 163 9.16 13.24 34.32
N LYS A 164 8.42 12.16 34.40
CA LYS A 164 7.78 11.52 33.28
C LYS A 164 6.77 12.45 32.61
N ILE A 165 6.81 12.53 31.28
CA ILE A 165 5.79 13.22 30.48
C ILE A 165 4.52 12.37 30.38
N PHE A 166 4.66 11.06 30.22
CA PHE A 166 3.54 10.11 30.16
C PHE A 166 3.75 8.93 31.12
N ASP A 167 2.76 8.68 31.96
CA ASP A 167 2.78 7.55 32.89
C ASP A 167 2.52 6.22 32.19
N SER A 168 1.66 6.23 31.18
CA SER A 168 1.33 5.04 30.38
C SER A 168 1.08 5.38 28.93
N VAL A 169 1.35 4.41 28.05
CA VAL A 169 1.16 4.51 26.60
C VAL A 169 0.15 3.45 26.16
N PHE A 170 -0.84 3.85 25.37
CA PHE A 170 -1.82 2.96 24.78
C PHE A 170 -1.62 2.89 23.27
N VAL A 171 -1.52 1.69 22.72
CA VAL A 171 -1.50 1.45 21.26
C VAL A 171 -2.81 0.78 20.88
N ILE A 172 -3.56 1.45 19.99
CA ILE A 172 -4.89 1.05 19.57
C ILE A 172 -4.80 0.62 18.12
N THR A 173 -5.28 -0.60 17.86
CA THR A 173 -5.33 -1.18 16.51
C THR A 173 -6.78 -1.44 16.09
N ASP A 174 -7.04 -1.40 14.79
CA ASP A 174 -8.38 -1.63 14.24
C ASP A 174 -8.85 -3.09 14.44
N ARG A 175 -7.96 -4.07 14.23
CA ARG A 175 -8.34 -5.49 14.17
C ARG A 175 -7.48 -6.40 15.05
N ILE A 176 -8.09 -7.51 15.52
CA ILE A 176 -7.43 -8.54 16.34
C ILE A 176 -6.17 -9.11 15.65
N VAL A 177 -6.15 -9.23 14.32
CA VAL A 177 -4.98 -9.73 13.59
C VAL A 177 -3.85 -8.71 13.61
N LEU A 178 -4.16 -7.43 13.39
CA LEU A 178 -3.20 -6.31 13.49
C LEU A 178 -2.73 -6.13 14.93
N ASP A 179 -3.59 -6.36 15.91
CA ASP A 179 -3.27 -6.38 17.34
C ASP A 179 -2.14 -7.39 17.65
N ARG A 180 -2.20 -8.61 17.13
CA ARG A 180 -1.14 -9.62 17.31
C ARG A 180 0.18 -9.22 16.62
N GLN A 181 0.12 -8.67 15.43
CA GLN A 181 1.31 -8.18 14.73
C GLN A 181 1.95 -7.01 15.46
N MET A 182 1.15 -6.06 15.94
CA MET A 182 1.61 -4.92 16.70
C MET A 182 2.22 -5.33 18.04
N GLN A 183 1.59 -6.27 18.75
CA GLN A 183 2.12 -6.82 20.00
C GLN A 183 3.48 -7.48 19.79
N ARG A 184 3.63 -8.28 18.72
CA ARG A 184 4.92 -8.89 18.38
C ARG A 184 5.96 -7.81 18.11
N LYS A 185 5.63 -6.80 17.30
CA LYS A 185 6.55 -5.69 17.02
C LYS A 185 6.94 -4.92 18.27
N LEU A 186 6.01 -4.57 19.12
CA LEU A 186 6.30 -3.88 20.38
C LEU A 186 7.15 -4.74 21.30
N GLY A 187 6.86 -6.04 21.41
CA GLY A 187 7.66 -6.99 22.20
C GLY A 187 9.09 -7.18 21.67
N GLU A 188 9.31 -7.03 20.37
CA GLU A 188 10.64 -7.06 19.76
C GLU A 188 11.51 -5.87 20.18
N PHE A 189 10.92 -4.78 20.64
CA PHE A 189 11.59 -3.58 21.15
C PHE A 189 11.68 -3.53 22.69
N GLU A 190 11.20 -4.55 23.41
CA GLU A 190 11.33 -4.62 24.86
C GLU A 190 12.76 -4.94 25.29
N ASP A 191 13.43 -3.98 25.93
CA ASP A 191 14.70 -4.23 26.64
C ASP A 191 14.47 -4.91 27.99
N VAL A 192 13.28 -4.73 28.59
CA VAL A 192 12.88 -5.33 29.86
C VAL A 192 11.56 -6.07 29.67
N SER A 193 11.60 -7.39 29.80
CA SER A 193 10.40 -8.25 29.66
C SER A 193 9.26 -7.83 30.56
N GLY A 194 8.05 -7.69 29.99
CA GLY A 194 6.81 -7.44 30.74
C GLY A 194 6.33 -6.00 30.79
N VAL A 195 6.94 -5.08 30.03
CA VAL A 195 6.49 -3.69 29.88
C VAL A 195 5.26 -3.60 29.00
N VAL A 196 5.18 -4.44 27.94
CA VAL A 196 4.05 -4.49 27.00
C VAL A 196 2.99 -5.50 27.47
N THR A 197 1.73 -5.10 27.47
CA THR A 197 0.62 -5.95 27.91
C THR A 197 -0.60 -5.82 27.00
N LYS A 198 -1.21 -6.96 26.72
CA LYS A 198 -2.49 -7.04 26.00
C LYS A 198 -3.67 -6.93 26.96
N ILE A 199 -4.63 -6.08 26.60
CA ILE A 199 -5.89 -5.98 27.33
C ILE A 199 -6.90 -6.98 26.74
N GLU A 200 -6.98 -8.19 27.33
CA GLU A 200 -7.91 -9.24 26.90
C GLU A 200 -9.19 -9.31 27.75
N LYS A 201 -9.07 -9.19 29.06
CA LYS A 201 -10.12 -9.49 30.06
C LYS A 201 -10.81 -8.28 30.63
N GLY A 202 -10.83 -7.16 29.93
CA GLY A 202 -11.57 -5.96 30.32
C GLY A 202 -10.87 -5.11 31.42
N SER A 203 -11.65 -4.22 31.96
CA SER A 203 -11.18 -3.08 32.77
C SER A 203 -10.54 -3.39 34.13
N LYS A 204 -10.84 -4.54 34.75
CA LYS A 204 -10.21 -4.94 36.00
C LYS A 204 -8.76 -5.38 35.80
N GLN A 205 -8.48 -6.03 34.68
CA GLN A 205 -7.11 -6.40 34.30
C GLN A 205 -6.27 -5.17 34.07
N LEU A 206 -6.80 -4.20 33.28
CA LEU A 206 -6.09 -2.94 32.99
C LEU A 206 -5.62 -2.24 34.30
N MET A 207 -6.52 -2.04 35.25
CA MET A 207 -6.16 -1.37 36.54
C MET A 207 -5.07 -2.13 37.27
N LYS A 208 -5.20 -3.45 37.39
CA LYS A 208 -4.20 -4.30 38.05
C LYS A 208 -2.84 -4.27 37.33
N ASP A 209 -2.84 -4.26 35.99
CA ASP A 209 -1.62 -4.21 35.22
C ASP A 209 -0.94 -2.85 35.30
N MET A 210 -1.70 -1.76 35.38
CA MET A 210 -1.17 -0.41 35.69
C MET A 210 -0.55 -0.35 37.09
N GLU A 211 -1.22 -0.90 38.09
CA GLU A 211 -0.68 -1.00 39.48
C GLU A 211 0.59 -1.85 39.54
N ASN A 212 0.70 -2.90 38.72
CA ASN A 212 1.88 -3.78 38.64
C ASN A 212 3.04 -3.19 37.83
N GLY A 213 2.97 -1.93 37.41
CA GLY A 213 4.05 -1.22 36.71
C GLY A 213 4.16 -1.53 35.21
N LYS A 214 3.18 -2.23 34.63
CA LYS A 214 3.08 -2.38 33.14
C LYS A 214 2.62 -1.06 32.56
N LYS A 215 3.20 -0.65 31.44
CA LYS A 215 3.14 0.76 31.01
C LYS A 215 2.84 0.98 29.55
N ILE A 216 3.00 -0.03 28.66
CA ILE A 216 2.57 -0.01 27.27
C ILE A 216 1.45 -1.03 27.11
N PHE A 217 0.27 -0.54 26.76
CA PHE A 217 -0.93 -1.35 26.62
C PHE A 217 -1.35 -1.43 25.15
N VAL A 218 -1.61 -2.64 24.66
CA VAL A 218 -2.14 -2.85 23.32
C VAL A 218 -3.58 -3.30 23.41
N THR A 219 -4.46 -2.66 22.63
CA THR A 219 -5.88 -2.96 22.63
C THR A 219 -6.51 -2.66 21.27
N THR A 220 -7.69 -3.20 21.03
CA THR A 220 -8.46 -2.89 19.83
C THR A 220 -9.36 -1.69 20.03
N ILE A 221 -9.73 -1.04 18.91
CA ILE A 221 -10.55 0.17 18.90
C ILE A 221 -11.91 -0.03 19.56
N GLN A 222 -12.48 -1.24 19.47
CA GLN A 222 -13.78 -1.59 20.08
C GLN A 222 -13.72 -1.58 21.62
N LYS A 223 -12.55 -1.77 22.21
CA LYS A 223 -12.38 -1.75 23.68
C LYS A 223 -11.99 -0.38 24.20
N PHE A 224 -11.61 0.52 23.30
CA PHE A 224 -11.07 1.83 23.66
C PHE A 224 -12.02 2.72 24.46
N PRO A 225 -13.34 2.82 24.18
CA PRO A 225 -14.27 3.62 24.99
C PRO A 225 -14.24 3.24 26.47
N HIS A 226 -14.11 1.93 26.77
CA HIS A 226 -13.98 1.45 28.16
C HIS A 226 -12.64 1.81 28.81
N VAL A 227 -11.60 2.01 28.00
CA VAL A 227 -10.29 2.47 28.46
C VAL A 227 -10.34 3.96 28.79
N VAL A 228 -10.93 4.79 27.91
CA VAL A 228 -11.09 6.23 28.09
C VAL A 228 -11.85 6.56 29.38
N ASP A 229 -12.97 5.90 29.65
CA ASP A 229 -13.77 6.08 30.88
C ASP A 229 -12.97 5.89 32.16
N LYS A 230 -11.89 5.11 32.09
CA LYS A 230 -11.05 4.84 33.26
C LYS A 230 -9.86 5.76 33.37
N ILE A 231 -9.20 6.06 32.24
CA ILE A 231 -8.15 7.07 32.16
C ILE A 231 -8.63 8.39 32.77
N GLN A 232 -9.87 8.78 32.48
CA GLN A 232 -10.48 10.00 32.97
C GLN A 232 -10.70 9.99 34.49
N LYS A 233 -10.84 8.82 35.12
CA LYS A 233 -11.00 8.68 36.59
C LYS A 233 -9.68 8.78 37.33
N ILE A 234 -8.55 8.95 36.62
CA ILE A 234 -7.21 9.11 37.20
C ILE A 234 -6.61 10.44 36.70
N PRO A 235 -7.14 11.58 37.15
CA PRO A 235 -6.73 12.91 36.66
C PRO A 235 -5.29 13.29 37.00
N SER A 236 -4.65 12.58 37.92
CA SER A 236 -3.26 12.78 38.32
C SER A 236 -2.24 12.10 37.40
N SER A 237 -2.67 11.26 36.46
CA SER A 237 -1.81 10.54 35.55
C SER A 237 -1.95 11.05 34.13
N THR A 238 -0.85 10.99 33.36
CA THR A 238 -0.74 11.45 31.99
C THR A 238 -0.61 10.27 31.03
N PHE A 239 -1.25 10.38 29.86
CA PHE A 239 -1.39 9.26 28.92
C PHE A 239 -1.05 9.67 27.49
N ALA A 240 -0.31 8.81 26.80
CA ALA A 240 -0.16 8.87 25.35
C ALA A 240 -1.00 7.77 24.69
N VAL A 241 -1.76 8.10 23.67
CA VAL A 241 -2.63 7.18 22.92
C VAL A 241 -2.24 7.20 21.46
N LEU A 242 -1.66 6.10 20.97
CA LEU A 242 -1.29 5.93 19.58
C LEU A 242 -2.39 5.12 18.88
N ILE A 243 -2.94 5.64 17.78
CA ILE A 243 -4.04 5.03 17.03
C ILE A 243 -3.55 4.66 15.66
N ASP A 244 -3.54 3.36 15.34
CA ASP A 244 -3.24 2.86 13.99
C ASP A 244 -4.52 2.83 13.15
N GLU A 245 -4.44 3.31 11.89
CA GLU A 245 -5.56 3.45 10.96
C GLU A 245 -6.73 4.26 11.57
N ALA A 246 -6.43 5.47 12.01
CA ALA A 246 -7.34 6.40 12.71
C ALA A 246 -8.63 6.79 11.93
N HIS A 247 -8.85 6.24 10.76
CA HIS A 247 -10.01 6.46 9.91
C HIS A 247 -10.90 5.23 9.73
N SER A 248 -10.64 4.13 10.48
CA SER A 248 -11.30 2.86 10.21
C SER A 248 -12.81 2.90 10.48
N SER A 249 -13.58 2.34 9.54
CA SER A 249 -15.03 2.43 9.49
C SER A 249 -15.78 1.37 10.32
N GLN A 250 -15.09 0.53 11.10
CA GLN A 250 -15.69 -0.68 11.69
C GLN A 250 -16.14 -0.60 13.16
N ALA A 251 -16.49 0.56 13.67
CA ALA A 251 -17.13 0.62 15.01
C ALA A 251 -18.56 0.06 15.03
N GLY A 252 -19.21 -0.05 13.87
CA GLY A 252 -20.63 -0.41 13.76
C GLY A 252 -20.95 -1.91 13.84
N GLU A 253 -20.03 -2.81 13.52
CA GLU A 253 -20.35 -4.25 13.45
C GLU A 253 -20.58 -4.92 14.82
N HIS A 254 -20.10 -4.35 15.92
CA HIS A 254 -20.27 -4.94 17.25
C HIS A 254 -21.42 -4.36 18.07
N SER A 255 -22.06 -3.28 17.64
CA SER A 255 -23.26 -2.75 18.31
C SER A 255 -24.56 -3.40 17.82
N LYS A 256 -24.54 -4.08 16.69
CA LYS A 256 -25.62 -4.95 16.22
C LYS A 256 -25.27 -6.39 16.54
N ASP A 257 -25.97 -6.98 17.47
CA ASP A 257 -25.83 -8.38 17.92
C ASP A 257 -25.20 -9.31 16.87
N LEU A 258 -24.00 -9.77 17.13
CA LEU A 258 -23.19 -10.72 16.33
C LEU A 258 -23.89 -12.07 15.97
N LYS A 259 -25.17 -12.20 16.28
CA LYS A 259 -25.96 -13.41 16.09
C LYS A 259 -27.17 -13.22 15.15
N LYS A 260 -27.37 -12.07 14.52
CA LYS A 260 -28.44 -11.95 13.54
C LYS A 260 -28.03 -12.57 12.19
N THR A 261 -28.68 -13.65 11.84
CA THR A 261 -28.67 -14.18 10.47
C THR A 261 -29.29 -13.14 9.55
N LEU A 262 -28.54 -12.65 8.58
CA LEU A 262 -29.02 -11.69 7.59
C LEU A 262 -29.89 -12.43 6.55
N ILE A 263 -31.13 -11.99 6.40
CA ILE A 263 -32.08 -12.51 5.42
C ILE A 263 -32.47 -11.35 4.50
N TYR A 264 -32.15 -11.49 3.22
CA TYR A 264 -32.48 -10.51 2.20
C TYR A 264 -33.42 -11.10 1.15
N ALA A 265 -34.38 -10.33 0.67
CA ALA A 265 -35.27 -10.74 -0.37
C ALA A 265 -34.61 -10.81 -1.75
N ASN A 266 -33.60 -9.96 -1.99
CA ASN A 266 -32.88 -9.89 -3.27
C ASN A 266 -31.50 -9.19 -3.09
N LEU A 267 -30.71 -9.12 -4.18
CA LEU A 267 -29.40 -8.49 -4.22
C LEU A 267 -29.42 -6.99 -3.95
N ASP A 268 -30.48 -6.29 -4.41
CA ASP A 268 -30.60 -4.83 -4.25
C ASP A 268 -30.84 -4.45 -2.77
N GLU A 269 -31.60 -5.26 -2.04
CA GLU A 269 -31.82 -5.09 -0.60
C GLU A 269 -30.53 -5.32 0.18
N ALA A 270 -29.78 -6.38 -0.18
CA ALA A 270 -28.48 -6.67 0.43
C ALA A 270 -27.43 -5.57 0.16
N GLU A 271 -27.51 -4.89 -0.98
CA GLU A 271 -26.64 -3.76 -1.31
C GLU A 271 -26.97 -2.52 -0.47
N ARG A 272 -28.24 -2.21 -0.24
CA ARG A 272 -28.67 -1.04 0.53
C ARG A 272 -28.28 -1.13 2.00
N ASP A 273 -28.31 -2.32 2.61
CA ASP A 273 -27.97 -2.51 4.02
C ASP A 273 -26.49 -2.24 4.32
N ASN A 274 -25.62 -2.30 3.31
CA ASN A 274 -24.19 -2.01 3.42
C ASN A 274 -23.79 -0.53 3.22
N MET A 275 -24.75 0.38 2.96
CA MET A 275 -24.46 1.79 2.65
C MET A 275 -24.43 2.73 3.85
N ASP A 276 -24.98 2.35 5.01
CA ASP A 276 -25.07 3.20 6.21
C ASP A 276 -24.15 2.70 7.35
N GLU A 277 -22.94 3.22 7.44
CA GLU A 277 -22.00 2.89 8.51
C GLU A 277 -21.69 4.08 9.41
N TRP A 278 -22.01 3.94 10.71
CA TRP A 278 -21.50 4.75 11.81
C TRP A 278 -20.05 4.42 12.08
N THR A 279 -19.16 5.43 12.10
CA THR A 279 -17.72 5.25 12.32
C THR A 279 -17.35 5.48 13.79
N TRP A 280 -16.23 4.88 14.24
CA TRP A 280 -15.68 5.15 15.57
C TRP A 280 -15.26 6.63 15.72
N GLU A 281 -14.88 7.31 14.64
CA GLU A 281 -14.62 8.74 14.61
C GLU A 281 -15.88 9.54 15.00
N ASP A 282 -17.06 9.08 14.62
CA ASP A 282 -18.34 9.69 15.03
C ASP A 282 -18.55 9.51 16.54
N GLU A 283 -18.20 8.35 17.08
CA GLU A 283 -18.29 8.07 18.50
C GLU A 283 -17.28 8.88 19.29
N MET A 284 -16.03 8.97 18.82
CA MET A 284 -15.00 9.79 19.44
C MET A 284 -15.29 11.28 19.36
N THR A 285 -15.77 11.77 18.22
CA THR A 285 -16.21 13.17 18.08
C THR A 285 -17.28 13.50 19.10
N LYS A 286 -18.29 12.66 19.21
CA LYS A 286 -19.39 12.81 20.17
C LYS A 286 -18.90 12.78 21.63
N GLU A 287 -17.96 11.90 21.97
CA GLU A 287 -17.33 11.84 23.27
C GLU A 287 -16.51 13.09 23.58
N MET A 288 -15.72 13.57 22.63
CA MET A 288 -14.91 14.79 22.79
C MET A 288 -15.78 16.05 22.85
N GLU A 289 -16.86 16.14 22.05
CA GLU A 289 -17.83 17.23 22.12
C GLU A 289 -18.56 17.25 23.47
N ALA A 290 -18.91 16.08 23.99
CA ALA A 290 -19.64 15.97 25.26
C ALA A 290 -18.78 16.29 26.48
N ARG A 291 -17.47 16.06 26.43
CA ARG A 291 -16.56 16.09 27.60
C ARG A 291 -15.48 17.17 27.52
N GLY A 292 -15.27 17.79 26.35
CA GLY A 292 -14.19 18.76 26.10
C GLY A 292 -12.81 18.11 25.92
N PRO A 293 -11.76 18.92 25.64
CA PRO A 293 -10.41 18.42 25.40
C PRO A 293 -9.79 17.83 26.68
N LEU A 294 -9.21 16.64 26.57
CA LEU A 294 -8.56 15.91 27.65
C LEU A 294 -7.15 16.45 27.87
N LYS A 295 -6.93 17.27 28.90
CA LYS A 295 -5.63 17.91 29.16
C LYS A 295 -4.52 16.95 29.59
N ASN A 296 -4.87 15.76 30.08
CA ASN A 296 -3.92 14.75 30.51
C ASN A 296 -3.72 13.61 29.52
N VAL A 297 -4.25 13.73 28.30
CA VAL A 297 -4.13 12.71 27.24
C VAL A 297 -3.65 13.38 25.95
N SER A 298 -2.60 12.84 25.35
CA SER A 298 -2.18 13.19 24.00
C SER A 298 -2.49 12.05 23.03
N PHE A 299 -3.10 12.38 21.90
CA PHE A 299 -3.40 11.42 20.83
C PHE A 299 -2.41 11.56 19.69
N PHE A 300 -1.88 10.42 19.24
CA PHE A 300 -1.01 10.30 18.06
C PHE A 300 -1.73 9.41 17.03
N ALA A 301 -2.43 10.05 16.11
CA ALA A 301 -3.27 9.39 15.13
C ALA A 301 -2.48 9.12 13.83
N PHE A 302 -2.29 7.85 13.50
CA PHE A 302 -1.63 7.41 12.27
C PHE A 302 -2.65 6.99 11.23
N THR A 303 -2.57 7.55 10.03
CA THR A 303 -3.45 7.19 8.92
C THR A 303 -2.80 7.49 7.57
N ALA A 304 -3.17 6.73 6.54
CA ALA A 304 -2.82 7.06 5.16
C ALA A 304 -3.84 8.01 4.51
N THR A 305 -5.09 7.97 4.98
CA THR A 305 -6.24 8.60 4.33
C THR A 305 -7.12 9.29 5.37
N PRO A 306 -6.69 10.44 5.95
CA PRO A 306 -7.47 11.16 6.93
C PRO A 306 -8.75 11.72 6.29
N LYS A 307 -9.87 11.62 7.04
CA LYS A 307 -11.14 12.29 6.72
C LYS A 307 -11.13 13.72 7.23
N HIS A 308 -12.08 14.53 6.80
CA HIS A 308 -12.26 15.88 7.35
C HIS A 308 -12.38 15.87 8.89
N LYS A 309 -13.13 14.92 9.45
CA LYS A 309 -13.25 14.74 10.91
C LYS A 309 -11.92 14.35 11.56
N THR A 310 -11.10 13.51 10.92
CA THR A 310 -9.76 13.16 11.42
C THR A 310 -8.88 14.40 11.55
N PHE A 311 -8.95 15.30 10.56
CA PHE A 311 -8.24 16.59 10.60
C PHE A 311 -8.77 17.49 11.70
N GLN A 312 -10.09 17.56 11.93
CA GLN A 312 -10.68 18.35 13.01
C GLN A 312 -10.27 17.86 14.41
N LEU A 313 -10.15 16.53 14.58
CA LEU A 313 -9.79 15.92 15.87
C LEU A 313 -8.28 15.98 16.17
N PHE A 314 -7.44 15.76 15.18
CA PHE A 314 -6.01 15.51 15.36
C PHE A 314 -5.09 16.43 14.56
N GLY A 315 -5.62 17.19 13.58
CA GLY A 315 -4.84 18.10 12.75
C GLY A 315 -4.50 19.42 13.45
N GLU A 316 -3.50 20.11 12.93
CA GLU A 316 -3.12 21.43 13.37
C GLU A 316 -3.91 22.51 12.61
N ILE A 317 -4.57 23.40 13.35
CA ILE A 317 -5.30 24.53 12.79
C ILE A 317 -4.30 25.55 12.25
N GLN A 318 -4.44 25.91 10.98
CA GLN A 318 -3.64 26.93 10.31
C GLN A 318 -4.26 28.32 10.48
N PRO A 319 -3.51 29.41 10.26
CA PRO A 319 -4.01 30.79 10.39
C PRO A 319 -5.21 31.11 9.47
N ASP A 320 -5.36 30.41 8.37
CA ASP A 320 -6.48 30.55 7.42
C ASP A 320 -7.72 29.72 7.82
N GLY A 321 -7.67 28.99 8.94
CA GLY A 321 -8.72 28.11 9.43
C GLY A 321 -8.73 26.72 8.81
N SER A 322 -7.82 26.41 7.91
CA SER A 322 -7.62 25.06 7.38
C SER A 322 -6.92 24.16 8.40
N TYR A 323 -6.96 22.86 8.16
CA TYR A 323 -6.27 21.87 8.99
C TYR A 323 -5.13 21.23 8.22
N LYS A 324 -4.00 21.01 8.89
CA LYS A 324 -2.83 20.32 8.34
C LYS A 324 -2.42 19.15 9.24
N SER A 325 -1.84 18.12 8.63
CA SER A 325 -1.19 17.05 9.39
C SER A 325 0.09 17.54 10.06
N PHE A 326 0.38 17.03 11.26
CA PHE A 326 1.61 17.34 12.01
C PHE A 326 2.85 16.81 11.29
N ASP A 327 2.77 15.63 10.69
CA ASP A 327 3.80 15.07 9.84
C ASP A 327 3.17 14.37 8.62
N LEU A 328 3.78 14.60 7.43
CA LEU A 328 3.27 14.10 6.16
C LEU A 328 4.35 13.27 5.45
N TYR A 329 3.98 12.04 5.09
CA TYR A 329 4.66 11.24 4.07
C TYR A 329 3.62 10.82 3.04
N SER A 330 3.56 11.56 1.93
CA SER A 330 2.47 11.49 0.96
C SER A 330 2.46 10.16 0.19
N MET A 331 1.34 9.84 -0.43
CA MET A 331 1.23 8.72 -1.37
C MET A 331 2.10 8.97 -2.61
N ARG A 332 2.15 10.22 -3.09
CA ARG A 332 3.01 10.64 -4.20
C ARG A 332 4.47 10.34 -3.90
N GLN A 333 4.98 10.82 -2.76
CA GLN A 333 6.37 10.57 -2.34
C GLN A 333 6.66 9.06 -2.26
N ALA A 334 5.75 8.28 -1.69
CA ALA A 334 5.93 6.84 -1.56
C ALA A 334 5.97 6.08 -2.91
N ILE A 335 5.21 6.55 -3.91
CA ILE A 335 5.24 6.01 -5.28
C ILE A 335 6.53 6.41 -5.99
N GLU A 336 6.89 7.68 -5.96
CA GLU A 336 8.10 8.20 -6.60
C GLU A 336 9.37 7.58 -5.99
N GLU A 337 9.39 7.30 -4.70
CA GLU A 337 10.46 6.58 -4.00
C GLU A 337 10.43 5.05 -4.22
N GLY A 338 9.41 4.52 -4.88
CA GLY A 338 9.28 3.08 -5.18
C GLY A 338 8.93 2.20 -3.98
N PHE A 339 8.41 2.78 -2.88
CA PHE A 339 7.93 2.00 -1.73
C PHE A 339 6.57 1.37 -1.95
N ILE A 340 5.77 1.95 -2.83
CA ILE A 340 4.48 1.44 -3.26
C ILE A 340 4.32 1.60 -4.77
N LEU A 341 3.47 0.78 -5.36
CA LEU A 341 3.12 0.88 -6.78
C LEU A 341 1.95 1.84 -6.97
N ASP A 342 1.94 2.54 -8.10
CA ASP A 342 0.79 3.34 -8.53
C ASP A 342 -0.34 2.43 -9.01
N VAL A 343 -1.38 2.30 -8.21
CA VAL A 343 -2.53 1.43 -8.51
C VAL A 343 -3.42 1.96 -9.61
N LEU A 344 -3.33 3.27 -9.89
CA LEU A 344 -4.10 3.90 -10.95
C LEU A 344 -3.40 3.83 -12.31
N MET A 345 -2.14 3.44 -12.35
CA MET A 345 -1.38 3.34 -13.60
C MET A 345 -2.08 2.46 -14.64
N ASN A 346 -2.67 1.34 -14.20
CA ASN A 346 -3.39 0.39 -15.05
C ASN A 346 -4.83 0.19 -14.58
N TYR A 347 -5.48 1.28 -14.12
CA TYR A 347 -6.92 1.28 -13.81
C TYR A 347 -7.73 1.42 -15.09
N THR A 348 -8.72 0.55 -15.27
CA THR A 348 -9.63 0.63 -16.41
C THR A 348 -11.04 0.22 -16.02
N THR A 349 -12.03 0.77 -16.71
CA THR A 349 -13.42 0.34 -16.58
C THR A 349 -13.78 -0.65 -17.69
N TYR A 350 -14.66 -1.59 -17.37
CA TYR A 350 -15.24 -2.48 -18.38
C TYR A 350 -15.85 -1.71 -19.56
N LYS A 351 -16.52 -0.60 -19.28
CA LYS A 351 -17.13 0.28 -20.29
C LYS A 351 -16.08 0.90 -21.22
N THR A 352 -14.94 1.32 -20.68
CA THR A 352 -13.82 1.85 -21.44
C THR A 352 -13.20 0.75 -22.32
N CYS A 353 -12.93 -0.43 -21.76
CA CYS A 353 -12.44 -1.57 -22.54
C CYS A 353 -13.36 -1.91 -23.71
N PHE A 354 -14.66 -1.99 -23.48
CA PHE A 354 -15.63 -2.30 -24.54
C PHE A 354 -15.65 -1.23 -25.64
N ARG A 355 -15.63 0.06 -25.25
CA ARG A 355 -15.58 1.18 -26.21
C ARG A 355 -14.31 1.12 -27.06
N LEU A 356 -13.16 0.92 -26.46
CA LEU A 356 -11.88 0.80 -27.16
C LEU A 356 -11.87 -0.37 -28.13
N LEU A 357 -12.29 -1.56 -27.73
CA LEU A 357 -12.37 -2.73 -28.62
C LEU A 357 -13.31 -2.47 -29.81
N LYS A 358 -14.39 -1.71 -29.61
CA LYS A 358 -15.31 -1.33 -30.68
C LYS A 358 -14.66 -0.36 -31.68
N THR A 359 -13.85 0.59 -31.21
CA THR A 359 -13.16 1.57 -32.04
C THR A 359 -12.09 0.91 -32.91
N ILE A 360 -11.31 -0.04 -32.37
CA ILE A 360 -10.19 -0.69 -33.10
C ILE A 360 -10.64 -1.85 -34.00
N LYS A 361 -11.90 -2.21 -34.04
CA LYS A 361 -12.43 -3.37 -34.81
C LYS A 361 -11.96 -3.41 -36.28
N ASN A 362 -11.79 -2.24 -36.86
CA ASN A 362 -11.39 -2.08 -38.26
C ASN A 362 -9.97 -1.48 -38.45
N ASN A 363 -9.25 -1.25 -37.35
CA ASN A 363 -7.90 -0.68 -37.39
C ASN A 363 -6.88 -1.77 -37.82
N PRO A 364 -6.06 -1.56 -38.87
CA PRO A 364 -5.10 -2.56 -39.41
C PRO A 364 -3.96 -2.90 -38.43
N ASN A 365 -3.68 -2.01 -37.45
CA ASN A 365 -2.62 -2.19 -36.46
C ASN A 365 -2.97 -3.23 -35.38
N TYR A 366 -4.21 -3.76 -35.41
CA TYR A 366 -4.70 -4.71 -34.39
C TYR A 366 -5.13 -6.04 -35.02
N ASP A 367 -5.02 -7.15 -34.25
CA ASP A 367 -5.47 -8.46 -34.70
C ASP A 367 -6.99 -8.55 -34.75
N LYS A 368 -7.56 -8.36 -35.92
CA LYS A 368 -9.01 -8.35 -36.15
C LYS A 368 -9.72 -9.61 -35.63
N ARG A 369 -9.08 -10.78 -35.68
CA ARG A 369 -9.68 -12.04 -35.20
C ARG A 369 -9.78 -12.04 -33.69
N LYS A 370 -8.71 -11.62 -33.01
CA LYS A 370 -8.66 -11.50 -31.56
C LYS A 370 -9.61 -10.40 -31.05
N VAL A 371 -9.63 -9.24 -31.71
CA VAL A 371 -10.56 -8.13 -31.38
C VAL A 371 -12.02 -8.58 -31.51
N ILE A 372 -12.39 -9.29 -32.59
CA ILE A 372 -13.76 -9.79 -32.77
C ILE A 372 -14.10 -10.86 -31.72
N ALA A 373 -13.15 -11.74 -31.37
CA ALA A 373 -13.34 -12.74 -30.31
C ALA A 373 -13.61 -12.05 -28.96
N LEU A 374 -12.80 -11.04 -28.60
CA LEU A 374 -12.99 -10.23 -27.40
C LEU A 374 -14.33 -9.48 -27.42
N LEU A 375 -14.69 -8.82 -28.53
CA LEU A 375 -16.00 -8.13 -28.66
C LEU A 375 -17.19 -9.08 -28.52
N ARG A 376 -17.07 -10.34 -28.95
CA ARG A 376 -18.12 -11.36 -28.73
C ARG A 376 -18.20 -11.80 -27.28
N ALA A 377 -17.08 -11.79 -26.54
CA ALA A 377 -17.06 -12.06 -25.11
C ALA A 377 -17.66 -10.90 -24.29
N TYR A 378 -17.54 -9.68 -24.79
CA TYR A 378 -18.12 -8.48 -24.19
C TYR A 378 -19.56 -8.27 -24.69
N VAL A 379 -20.53 -8.54 -23.83
CA VAL A 379 -21.97 -8.29 -24.06
C VAL A 379 -22.35 -6.87 -23.61
N ASP A 380 -23.47 -6.34 -24.08
CA ASP A 380 -23.95 -5.00 -23.65
C ASP A 380 -23.99 -4.85 -22.12
N PHE A 381 -23.47 -3.74 -21.65
CA PHE A 381 -23.21 -3.45 -20.23
C PHE A 381 -24.46 -3.56 -19.33
N HIS A 382 -25.66 -3.32 -19.89
CA HIS A 382 -26.90 -3.33 -19.13
C HIS A 382 -27.43 -4.73 -18.73
N GLU A 383 -26.88 -5.81 -19.31
CA GLU A 383 -27.33 -7.19 -19.08
C GLU A 383 -26.27 -8.12 -18.45
N LEU A 384 -25.19 -7.55 -17.88
CA LEU A 384 -24.12 -8.36 -17.32
C LEU A 384 -24.55 -9.08 -16.04
N THR A 385 -24.84 -10.36 -16.16
CA THR A 385 -25.05 -11.26 -15.03
C THR A 385 -23.76 -11.57 -14.27
N ILE A 386 -23.86 -12.03 -13.03
CA ILE A 386 -22.71 -12.49 -12.23
C ILE A 386 -21.88 -13.52 -13.01
N THR A 387 -22.56 -14.49 -13.64
CA THR A 387 -21.87 -15.54 -14.43
C THR A 387 -21.02 -14.93 -15.55
N LYS A 388 -21.52 -13.93 -16.27
CA LYS A 388 -20.79 -13.30 -17.36
C LYS A 388 -19.61 -12.46 -16.87
N LYS A 389 -19.77 -11.72 -15.76
CA LYS A 389 -18.67 -11.00 -15.12
C LYS A 389 -17.55 -11.97 -14.70
N ILE A 390 -17.90 -13.10 -14.09
CA ILE A 390 -16.94 -14.13 -13.68
C ILE A 390 -16.19 -14.70 -14.88
N GLU A 391 -16.87 -15.00 -15.96
CA GLU A 391 -16.22 -15.45 -17.20
C GLU A 391 -15.14 -14.44 -17.64
N ILE A 392 -15.50 -13.16 -17.69
CA ILE A 392 -14.56 -12.09 -18.08
C ILE A 392 -13.38 -12.00 -17.09
N MET A 393 -13.64 -12.01 -15.79
CA MET A 393 -12.61 -11.88 -14.75
C MET A 393 -11.61 -13.06 -14.81
N ILE A 394 -12.12 -14.29 -14.92
CA ILE A 394 -11.26 -15.48 -14.91
C ILE A 394 -10.47 -15.59 -16.21
N GLU A 395 -11.09 -15.36 -17.38
CA GLU A 395 -10.36 -15.40 -18.66
C GLU A 395 -9.33 -14.27 -18.76
N HIS A 396 -9.64 -13.07 -18.26
CA HIS A 396 -8.66 -11.99 -18.16
C HIS A 396 -7.49 -12.38 -17.24
N PHE A 397 -7.78 -12.96 -16.07
CA PHE A 397 -6.74 -13.44 -15.15
C PHE A 397 -5.86 -14.50 -15.81
N HIS A 398 -6.46 -15.47 -16.45
CA HIS A 398 -5.75 -16.57 -17.12
C HIS A 398 -4.85 -16.06 -18.26
N ALA A 399 -5.36 -15.12 -19.06
CA ALA A 399 -4.62 -14.60 -20.22
C ALA A 399 -3.51 -13.61 -19.86
N HIS A 400 -3.70 -12.77 -18.83
CA HIS A 400 -2.86 -11.58 -18.62
C HIS A 400 -2.20 -11.51 -17.24
N VAL A 401 -2.68 -12.26 -16.24
CA VAL A 401 -2.25 -12.08 -14.85
C VAL A 401 -1.53 -13.30 -14.29
N VAL A 402 -1.99 -14.50 -14.57
CA VAL A 402 -1.52 -15.73 -13.92
C VAL A 402 -0.01 -15.93 -13.97
N ASN A 403 0.64 -15.51 -15.07
CA ASN A 403 2.09 -15.65 -15.28
C ASN A 403 2.89 -14.45 -14.76
N LYS A 404 2.23 -13.47 -14.14
CA LYS A 404 2.91 -12.33 -13.50
C LYS A 404 3.54 -12.75 -12.18
N ILE A 405 4.53 -11.97 -11.73
CA ILE A 405 5.37 -12.26 -10.55
C ILE A 405 6.02 -13.65 -10.68
N PRO A 406 6.84 -13.88 -11.72
CA PRO A 406 7.46 -15.18 -11.93
C PRO A 406 8.55 -15.45 -10.89
N ASP A 407 8.66 -16.73 -10.49
CA ASP A 407 9.81 -17.23 -9.73
C ASP A 407 11.04 -17.45 -10.63
N ASN A 408 12.14 -17.93 -10.04
CA ASN A 408 13.38 -18.25 -10.78
C ASN A 408 13.21 -19.37 -11.83
N LYS A 409 12.07 -20.10 -11.82
CA LYS A 409 11.73 -21.14 -12.79
C LYS A 409 10.72 -20.66 -13.83
N GLY A 410 10.30 -19.40 -13.75
CA GLY A 410 9.32 -18.79 -14.63
C GLY A 410 7.85 -19.11 -14.28
N VAL A 411 7.58 -19.68 -13.10
CA VAL A 411 6.22 -19.95 -12.65
C VAL A 411 5.62 -18.68 -12.04
N GLY A 412 4.45 -18.27 -12.53
CA GLY A 412 3.77 -17.06 -12.05
C GLY A 412 3.03 -17.28 -10.72
N HIS A 413 3.19 -16.36 -9.78
CA HIS A 413 2.57 -16.40 -8.45
C HIS A 413 1.52 -15.32 -8.22
N ALA A 414 1.16 -14.56 -9.25
CA ALA A 414 0.18 -13.49 -9.14
C ALA A 414 -1.19 -13.99 -8.65
N LYS A 415 -1.85 -13.16 -7.85
CA LYS A 415 -3.17 -13.40 -7.26
C LYS A 415 -4.12 -12.25 -7.60
N ALA A 416 -5.42 -12.51 -7.47
CA ALA A 416 -6.46 -11.52 -7.73
C ALA A 416 -7.44 -11.40 -6.55
N MET A 417 -7.97 -10.19 -6.37
CA MET A 417 -9.07 -9.92 -5.46
C MET A 417 -10.33 -9.53 -6.26
N ILE A 418 -11.48 -10.08 -5.88
CA ILE A 418 -12.79 -9.73 -6.44
C ILE A 418 -13.57 -8.99 -5.35
N VAL A 419 -13.85 -7.71 -5.57
CA VAL A 419 -14.58 -6.86 -4.62
C VAL A 419 -16.05 -6.83 -5.01
N THR A 420 -16.91 -7.30 -4.10
CA THR A 420 -18.36 -7.45 -4.36
C THR A 420 -19.19 -6.51 -3.49
N ARG A 421 -20.44 -6.27 -3.90
CA ARG A 421 -21.35 -5.26 -3.33
C ARG A 421 -21.87 -5.63 -1.94
N SER A 422 -22.20 -6.92 -1.72
CA SER A 422 -22.75 -7.42 -0.46
C SER A 422 -22.35 -8.86 -0.20
N GLN A 423 -22.62 -9.35 0.99
CA GLN A 423 -22.34 -10.73 1.40
C GLN A 423 -23.08 -11.73 0.49
N LEU A 424 -24.33 -11.48 0.11
CA LEU A 424 -25.07 -12.31 -0.81
C LEU A 424 -24.44 -12.36 -2.21
N HIS A 425 -23.90 -11.21 -2.67
CA HIS A 425 -23.12 -11.19 -3.90
C HIS A 425 -21.87 -12.06 -3.76
N ALA A 426 -21.12 -11.97 -2.64
CA ALA A 426 -19.92 -12.79 -2.43
C ALA A 426 -20.20 -14.29 -2.46
N VAL A 427 -21.30 -14.74 -1.84
CA VAL A 427 -21.76 -16.14 -1.89
C VAL A 427 -22.02 -16.56 -3.35
N ARG A 428 -22.77 -15.78 -4.09
CA ARG A 428 -23.10 -16.09 -5.49
C ARG A 428 -21.90 -16.01 -6.41
N TYR A 429 -20.98 -15.06 -6.18
CA TYR A 429 -19.71 -14.99 -6.90
C TYR A 429 -18.86 -16.26 -6.63
N LYS A 430 -18.72 -16.67 -5.38
CA LYS A 430 -17.97 -17.88 -5.04
C LYS A 430 -18.53 -19.13 -5.72
N LYS A 431 -19.87 -19.31 -5.69
CA LYS A 431 -20.54 -20.43 -6.40
C LYS A 431 -20.25 -20.39 -7.90
N ALA A 432 -20.34 -19.20 -8.51
CA ALA A 432 -20.14 -19.02 -9.95
C ALA A 432 -18.67 -19.23 -10.35
N VAL A 433 -17.70 -18.73 -9.54
CA VAL A 433 -16.26 -18.95 -9.76
C VAL A 433 -15.94 -20.43 -9.68
N ASP A 434 -16.34 -21.11 -8.62
CA ASP A 434 -16.06 -22.56 -8.44
C ASP A 434 -16.66 -23.40 -9.57
N LYS A 435 -17.85 -23.03 -10.05
CA LYS A 435 -18.48 -23.69 -11.20
C LYS A 435 -17.66 -23.46 -12.47
N TYR A 436 -17.29 -22.22 -12.76
CA TYR A 436 -16.56 -21.88 -13.98
C TYR A 436 -15.16 -22.49 -14.02
N LEU A 437 -14.42 -22.46 -12.92
CA LEU A 437 -13.09 -23.07 -12.82
C LEU A 437 -13.14 -24.57 -13.09
N ARG A 438 -14.17 -25.26 -12.57
CA ARG A 438 -14.39 -26.70 -12.84
C ARG A 438 -14.73 -26.96 -14.31
N GLU A 439 -15.62 -26.15 -14.91
CA GLU A 439 -16.03 -26.30 -16.32
C GLU A 439 -14.84 -26.09 -17.29
N LYS A 440 -13.93 -25.20 -16.95
CA LYS A 440 -12.71 -24.91 -17.74
C LYS A 440 -11.53 -25.80 -17.38
N ASN A 441 -11.65 -26.61 -16.33
CA ASN A 441 -10.57 -27.46 -15.81
C ASN A 441 -9.30 -26.67 -15.47
N TYR A 442 -9.50 -25.51 -14.81
CA TYR A 442 -8.39 -24.70 -14.28
C TYR A 442 -8.03 -25.18 -12.87
N ASP A 443 -6.73 -25.31 -12.57
CA ASP A 443 -6.20 -25.73 -11.25
C ASP A 443 -6.21 -24.62 -10.20
N TYR A 444 -6.99 -23.55 -10.43
CA TYR A 444 -7.11 -22.44 -9.50
C TYR A 444 -8.21 -22.68 -8.48
N LYS A 445 -8.01 -22.13 -7.27
CA LYS A 445 -9.04 -22.10 -6.22
C LYS A 445 -9.38 -20.64 -5.87
N ALA A 446 -10.60 -20.45 -5.42
CA ALA A 446 -11.09 -19.20 -4.91
C ALA A 446 -11.46 -19.33 -3.44
N LEU A 447 -11.14 -18.32 -2.64
CA LEU A 447 -11.61 -18.16 -1.27
C LEU A 447 -12.61 -17.01 -1.19
N VAL A 448 -13.49 -17.04 -0.20
CA VAL A 448 -14.41 -15.95 0.10
C VAL A 448 -14.15 -15.42 1.49
N ALA A 449 -14.34 -14.11 1.70
CA ALA A 449 -14.16 -13.46 2.99
C ALA A 449 -15.28 -12.47 3.27
N PHE A 450 -16.11 -12.78 4.26
CA PHE A 450 -17.17 -11.94 4.79
C PHE A 450 -17.47 -12.29 6.24
N SER A 451 -18.17 -11.43 6.97
CA SER A 451 -18.51 -11.66 8.38
C SER A 451 -19.98 -12.08 8.53
N GLY A 452 -20.27 -12.93 9.51
CA GLY A 452 -21.63 -13.33 9.86
C GLY A 452 -22.20 -14.47 9.02
N THR A 453 -23.52 -14.61 9.02
CA THR A 453 -24.28 -15.66 8.33
C THR A 453 -25.27 -15.03 7.37
N ILE A 454 -25.37 -15.57 6.16
CA ILE A 454 -26.29 -15.12 5.12
C ILE A 454 -27.16 -16.27 4.66
N ILE A 455 -28.46 -16.04 4.45
CA ILE A 455 -29.36 -16.98 3.78
C ILE A 455 -29.53 -16.54 2.32
N ASP A 456 -29.19 -17.41 1.39
CA ASP A 456 -29.44 -17.16 -0.03
C ASP A 456 -30.90 -17.49 -0.36
N PRO A 457 -31.73 -16.50 -0.76
CA PRO A 457 -33.15 -16.74 -1.04
C PRO A 457 -33.39 -17.67 -2.25
N GLU A 458 -32.41 -17.94 -3.10
CA GLU A 458 -32.56 -18.83 -4.25
C GLU A 458 -32.60 -20.31 -3.83
N ASP A 459 -31.84 -20.70 -2.85
CA ASP A 459 -31.77 -22.09 -2.38
C ASP A 459 -32.19 -22.29 -0.92
N GLY A 460 -32.40 -21.19 -0.18
CA GLY A 460 -32.82 -21.21 1.22
C GLY A 460 -31.73 -21.71 2.20
N LEU A 461 -30.49 -21.87 1.75
CA LEU A 461 -29.39 -22.35 2.57
C LEU A 461 -28.66 -21.23 3.31
N GLU A 462 -28.12 -21.56 4.48
CA GLU A 462 -27.26 -20.69 5.25
C GLU A 462 -25.81 -20.83 4.81
N TYR A 463 -25.14 -19.66 4.61
CA TYR A 463 -23.76 -19.56 4.22
C TYR A 463 -22.97 -18.75 5.22
N THR A 464 -21.84 -19.31 5.64
CA THR A 464 -20.79 -18.63 6.42
C THR A 464 -19.47 -18.75 5.67
N GLU A 465 -18.50 -17.92 5.99
CA GLU A 465 -17.15 -18.04 5.45
C GLU A 465 -16.56 -19.44 5.71
N TYR A 466 -16.77 -19.97 6.94
CA TYR A 466 -16.38 -21.32 7.31
C TYR A 466 -17.00 -22.40 6.39
N PHE A 467 -18.32 -22.31 6.18
CA PHE A 467 -19.02 -23.29 5.34
C PHE A 467 -18.53 -23.30 3.90
N MET A 468 -18.21 -22.12 3.36
CA MET A 468 -17.79 -21.97 1.97
C MET A 468 -16.32 -22.28 1.71
N ASN A 469 -15.44 -22.02 2.67
CA ASN A 469 -14.01 -22.23 2.54
C ASN A 469 -13.55 -23.58 3.14
N GLY A 470 -14.30 -24.16 4.07
CA GLY A 470 -13.98 -25.43 4.75
C GLY A 470 -12.97 -25.31 5.90
N PHE A 471 -12.64 -24.08 6.34
CA PHE A 471 -11.73 -23.80 7.46
C PHE A 471 -12.15 -22.54 8.20
N SER A 472 -11.57 -22.30 9.40
CA SER A 472 -11.90 -21.12 10.21
C SER A 472 -11.59 -19.82 9.49
N GLU A 473 -12.46 -18.82 9.63
CA GLU A 473 -12.29 -17.47 9.07
C GLU A 473 -11.00 -16.76 9.51
N THR A 474 -10.40 -17.16 10.65
CA THR A 474 -9.10 -16.67 11.10
C THR A 474 -7.93 -17.19 10.27
N GLN A 475 -8.14 -18.26 9.51
CA GLN A 475 -7.14 -18.89 8.65
C GLN A 475 -7.18 -18.38 7.21
N THR A 476 -8.23 -17.65 6.81
CA THR A 476 -8.44 -17.23 5.40
C THR A 476 -7.24 -16.45 4.84
N ALA A 477 -6.64 -15.56 5.62
CA ALA A 477 -5.47 -14.80 5.19
C ALA A 477 -4.24 -15.70 4.93
N ASP A 478 -4.01 -16.71 5.79
CA ASP A 478 -2.89 -17.64 5.64
C ASP A 478 -3.15 -18.68 4.54
N GLU A 479 -4.38 -19.19 4.44
CA GLU A 479 -4.79 -20.06 3.34
C GLU A 479 -4.66 -19.37 1.97
N PHE A 480 -4.94 -18.05 1.89
CA PHE A 480 -4.77 -17.30 0.65
C PHE A 480 -3.30 -17.14 0.23
N LYS A 481 -2.32 -17.35 1.10
CA LYS A 481 -0.90 -17.36 0.72
C LYS A 481 -0.54 -18.57 -0.14
N LYS A 482 -1.23 -19.70 0.01
CA LYS A 482 -0.97 -20.90 -0.79
C LYS A 482 -1.18 -20.64 -2.27
N ASP A 483 -0.28 -21.15 -3.11
CA ASP A 483 -0.23 -20.80 -4.53
C ASP A 483 -1.48 -21.23 -5.32
N GLU A 484 -2.11 -22.31 -4.95
CA GLU A 484 -3.37 -22.79 -5.56
C GLU A 484 -4.55 -21.82 -5.39
N ASN A 485 -4.55 -21.02 -4.32
CA ASN A 485 -5.58 -20.03 -4.04
C ASN A 485 -5.29 -18.73 -4.80
N LYS A 486 -5.76 -18.63 -6.04
CA LYS A 486 -5.50 -17.48 -6.92
C LYS A 486 -6.51 -16.35 -6.75
N PHE A 487 -7.72 -16.62 -6.26
CA PHE A 487 -8.78 -15.61 -6.12
C PHE A 487 -9.24 -15.46 -4.67
N LEU A 488 -9.42 -14.21 -4.23
CA LEU A 488 -10.05 -13.87 -2.95
C LEU A 488 -11.26 -12.97 -3.21
N ILE A 489 -12.45 -13.46 -2.90
CA ILE A 489 -13.72 -12.74 -3.06
C ILE A 489 -14.05 -12.06 -1.75
N VAL A 490 -14.21 -10.73 -1.77
CA VAL A 490 -14.40 -9.92 -0.56
C VAL A 490 -15.60 -9.00 -0.69
N VAL A 491 -16.16 -8.61 0.47
CA VAL A 491 -17.18 -7.54 0.56
C VAL A 491 -16.56 -6.31 1.21
N GLU A 492 -16.23 -6.39 2.49
CA GLU A 492 -15.59 -5.35 3.31
C GLU A 492 -14.38 -5.89 4.04
N LYS A 493 -14.46 -7.15 4.47
CA LYS A 493 -13.34 -7.86 5.07
C LYS A 493 -12.15 -7.90 4.08
N PHE A 494 -10.96 -7.53 4.56
CA PHE A 494 -9.73 -7.42 3.77
C PHE A 494 -9.64 -6.24 2.77
N GLN A 495 -10.66 -5.40 2.63
CA GLN A 495 -10.51 -4.13 1.92
C GLN A 495 -9.58 -3.16 2.68
N THR A 496 -9.52 -3.27 4.01
CA THR A 496 -8.59 -2.53 4.87
C THR A 496 -7.72 -3.51 5.67
N GLY A 497 -6.50 -3.11 6.05
CA GLY A 497 -5.62 -3.89 6.94
C GLY A 497 -5.12 -5.25 6.41
N PHE A 498 -5.32 -5.58 5.14
CA PHE A 498 -4.85 -6.82 4.53
C PHE A 498 -3.56 -6.59 3.75
N ASP A 499 -2.57 -7.43 4.00
CA ASP A 499 -1.26 -7.37 3.35
C ASP A 499 -0.97 -8.67 2.59
N GLN A 500 -1.04 -8.61 1.26
CA GLN A 500 -0.70 -9.71 0.35
C GLN A 500 0.09 -9.15 -0.84
N PRO A 501 1.42 -9.21 -0.81
CA PRO A 501 2.27 -8.65 -1.85
C PRO A 501 2.05 -9.24 -3.25
N LEU A 502 1.61 -10.51 -3.33
CA LEU A 502 1.32 -11.21 -4.58
C LEU A 502 0.01 -10.78 -5.25
N LEU A 503 -0.80 -9.92 -4.60
CA LEU A 503 -1.98 -9.33 -5.26
C LEU A 503 -1.54 -8.46 -6.43
N TYR A 504 -1.86 -8.88 -7.64
CA TYR A 504 -1.54 -8.20 -8.89
C TYR A 504 -2.77 -7.59 -9.55
N ALA A 505 -3.90 -8.28 -9.49
CA ALA A 505 -5.15 -7.83 -10.09
C ALA A 505 -6.27 -7.61 -9.06
N MET A 506 -7.14 -6.64 -9.36
CA MET A 506 -8.39 -6.40 -8.65
C MET A 506 -9.55 -6.25 -9.63
N TYR A 507 -10.61 -7.00 -9.40
CA TYR A 507 -11.87 -6.94 -10.13
C TYR A 507 -12.92 -6.31 -9.23
N VAL A 508 -13.41 -5.12 -9.62
CA VAL A 508 -14.28 -4.33 -8.76
C VAL A 508 -15.71 -4.37 -9.30
N ASP A 509 -16.62 -4.98 -8.54
CA ASP A 509 -18.09 -4.91 -8.79
C ASP A 509 -18.81 -4.33 -7.58
N LYS A 510 -18.30 -3.22 -7.07
CA LYS A 510 -18.86 -2.44 -5.96
C LYS A 510 -18.67 -0.97 -6.25
N LYS A 511 -19.68 -0.13 -5.94
CA LYS A 511 -19.48 1.32 -5.94
C LYS A 511 -18.47 1.69 -4.85
N LEU A 512 -17.39 2.33 -5.28
CA LEU A 512 -16.33 2.84 -4.41
C LEU A 512 -16.33 4.37 -4.50
N SER A 513 -16.24 5.04 -3.36
CA SER A 513 -16.21 6.51 -3.32
C SER A 513 -15.22 7.00 -2.25
N GLY A 514 -14.65 8.18 -2.46
CA GLY A 514 -13.77 8.83 -1.50
C GLY A 514 -12.70 7.88 -0.94
N ILE A 515 -12.54 7.87 0.37
CA ILE A 515 -11.52 7.09 1.08
C ILE A 515 -11.65 5.58 0.84
N ASN A 516 -12.87 5.04 0.70
CA ASN A 516 -13.06 3.61 0.45
C ASN A 516 -12.42 3.17 -0.87
N ALA A 517 -12.46 4.01 -1.92
CA ALA A 517 -11.78 3.73 -3.18
C ALA A 517 -10.26 3.64 -2.98
N VAL A 518 -9.68 4.63 -2.32
CA VAL A 518 -8.24 4.68 -2.07
C VAL A 518 -7.77 3.49 -1.23
N GLN A 519 -8.48 3.16 -0.15
CA GLN A 519 -8.14 2.06 0.75
C GLN A 519 -8.24 0.69 0.07
N THR A 520 -9.33 0.47 -0.68
CA THR A 520 -9.56 -0.80 -1.38
C THR A 520 -8.51 -1.01 -2.47
N LEU A 521 -8.30 -0.03 -3.35
CA LEU A 521 -7.36 -0.15 -4.46
C LEU A 521 -5.91 -0.21 -3.96
N SER A 522 -5.56 0.48 -2.88
CA SER A 522 -4.22 0.43 -2.27
C SER A 522 -3.82 -0.94 -1.69
N ARG A 523 -4.70 -1.94 -1.69
CA ARG A 523 -4.29 -3.33 -1.39
C ARG A 523 -3.36 -3.91 -2.46
N LEU A 524 -3.43 -3.41 -3.68
CA LEU A 524 -2.56 -3.81 -4.78
C LEU A 524 -1.16 -3.19 -4.73
N ASN A 525 -0.97 -2.09 -4.02
CA ASN A 525 0.20 -1.22 -4.13
C ASN A 525 1.50 -1.80 -3.51
N ARG A 526 1.46 -3.00 -2.95
CA ARG A 526 2.64 -3.64 -2.35
C ARG A 526 3.69 -3.99 -3.39
N VAL A 527 4.92 -3.58 -3.14
CA VAL A 527 6.08 -3.96 -3.94
C VAL A 527 6.49 -5.39 -3.58
N TYR A 528 6.85 -6.16 -4.59
CA TYR A 528 7.37 -7.53 -4.45
C TYR A 528 8.39 -7.80 -5.57
N PRO A 529 9.41 -8.64 -5.36
CA PRO A 529 10.34 -9.01 -6.43
C PRO A 529 9.61 -9.50 -7.68
N ASN A 530 10.03 -9.04 -8.84
CA ASN A 530 9.42 -9.34 -10.15
C ASN A 530 7.96 -8.87 -10.32
N LYS A 531 7.43 -8.04 -9.43
CA LYS A 531 6.13 -7.39 -9.59
C LYS A 531 6.32 -6.05 -10.29
N ASP A 532 5.98 -6.02 -11.58
CA ASP A 532 6.18 -4.90 -12.49
C ASP A 532 5.03 -3.89 -12.51
N GLY A 533 3.89 -4.21 -11.87
CA GLY A 533 2.72 -3.34 -11.85
C GLY A 533 1.52 -3.96 -11.16
N THR A 534 0.36 -3.38 -11.41
CA THR A 534 -0.94 -3.82 -10.90
C THR A 534 -1.99 -3.64 -11.97
N ILE A 535 -3.11 -4.35 -11.89
CA ILE A 535 -4.25 -4.22 -12.82
C ILE A 535 -5.54 -4.05 -12.02
N VAL A 536 -6.35 -3.06 -12.42
CA VAL A 536 -7.72 -2.92 -11.92
C VAL A 536 -8.70 -2.94 -13.08
N LEU A 537 -9.65 -3.87 -13.05
CA LEU A 537 -10.78 -3.91 -13.97
C LEU A 537 -12.07 -3.66 -13.20
N ASP A 538 -12.70 -2.51 -13.44
CA ASP A 538 -13.86 -2.01 -12.72
C ASP A 538 -15.14 -2.15 -13.51
N PHE A 539 -16.17 -2.77 -12.92
CA PHE A 539 -17.49 -3.00 -13.49
C PHE A 539 -18.55 -2.04 -12.95
N ALA A 540 -18.23 -1.26 -11.93
CA ALA A 540 -19.22 -0.48 -11.19
C ALA A 540 -18.99 1.03 -11.22
N ASN A 541 -17.72 1.48 -11.29
CA ASN A 541 -17.37 2.89 -11.16
C ASN A 541 -16.94 3.48 -12.50
N SER A 542 -16.99 4.80 -12.62
CA SER A 542 -16.36 5.54 -13.72
C SER A 542 -14.94 5.95 -13.36
N THR A 543 -14.15 6.26 -14.38
CA THR A 543 -12.79 6.77 -14.21
C THR A 543 -12.77 8.05 -13.39
N GLU A 544 -13.69 9.00 -13.68
CA GLU A 544 -13.82 10.27 -12.96
C GLU A 544 -14.14 10.08 -11.46
N GLU A 545 -15.03 9.14 -11.11
CA GLU A 545 -15.37 8.85 -9.71
C GLU A 545 -14.12 8.43 -8.92
N ILE A 546 -13.29 7.60 -9.52
CA ILE A 546 -12.05 7.11 -8.88
C ILE A 546 -10.95 8.18 -8.86
N GLU A 547 -10.78 8.95 -9.94
CA GLU A 547 -9.87 10.11 -9.96
C GLU A 547 -10.20 11.09 -8.85
N ASN A 548 -11.46 11.49 -8.75
CA ASN A 548 -11.90 12.40 -7.70
C ASN A 548 -11.66 11.84 -6.30
N ALA A 549 -11.82 10.52 -6.11
CA ALA A 549 -11.53 9.88 -4.83
C ALA A 549 -10.04 9.91 -4.45
N PHE A 550 -9.14 9.86 -5.44
CA PHE A 550 -7.69 9.88 -5.21
C PHE A 550 -7.10 11.29 -5.17
N LYS A 551 -7.78 12.29 -5.72
CA LYS A 551 -7.28 13.67 -5.87
C LYS A 551 -6.77 14.28 -4.57
N ASP A 552 -7.44 14.02 -3.45
CA ASP A 552 -7.07 14.56 -2.14
C ASP A 552 -5.84 13.89 -1.53
N PHE A 553 -5.42 12.73 -2.07
CA PHE A 553 -4.31 11.91 -1.57
C PHE A 553 -3.16 11.78 -2.56
N TYR A 554 -3.43 12.10 -3.83
CA TYR A 554 -2.49 11.98 -4.93
C TYR A 554 -2.62 13.18 -5.88
N VAL A 555 -1.69 14.10 -5.82
CA VAL A 555 -1.78 15.40 -6.51
C VAL A 555 -1.72 15.32 -8.04
N GLU A 556 -1.23 14.20 -8.62
CA GLU A 556 -1.07 14.05 -10.08
C GLU A 556 -1.39 12.65 -10.60
N THR A 557 -2.64 12.23 -10.56
CA THR A 557 -3.05 11.11 -11.42
C THR A 557 -4.00 11.65 -12.48
N ILE A 558 -3.51 11.89 -13.67
CA ILE A 558 -4.36 12.14 -14.84
C ILE A 558 -4.72 10.77 -15.41
N LEU A 559 -5.86 10.23 -14.99
CA LEU A 559 -6.52 9.16 -15.73
C LEU A 559 -7.12 9.81 -16.98
N SER A 560 -6.58 9.54 -18.15
CA SER A 560 -7.10 10.12 -19.37
C SER A 560 -8.47 9.54 -19.70
N GLU A 561 -9.51 10.39 -19.68
CA GLU A 561 -10.78 10.04 -20.29
C GLU A 561 -10.61 9.68 -21.77
N GLY A 562 -11.27 8.58 -22.15
CA GLY A 562 -11.44 8.21 -23.55
C GLY A 562 -10.12 8.08 -24.30
N THR A 563 -9.29 7.11 -23.92
CA THR A 563 -8.02 6.85 -24.57
C THR A 563 -8.24 6.49 -26.04
N ASP A 564 -7.96 7.42 -26.91
CA ASP A 564 -7.83 7.15 -28.34
C ASP A 564 -6.59 6.27 -28.54
N PRO A 565 -6.72 5.06 -29.08
CA PRO A 565 -5.56 4.20 -29.38
C PRO A 565 -4.52 4.88 -30.27
N ASP A 566 -4.93 5.81 -31.12
CA ASP A 566 -4.03 6.55 -32.03
C ASP A 566 -3.19 7.61 -31.28
N LYS A 567 -3.60 8.01 -30.08
CA LYS A 567 -2.84 8.93 -29.20
C LYS A 567 -1.47 8.36 -28.84
N LEU A 568 -1.30 7.03 -28.78
CA LEU A 568 -0.03 6.39 -28.53
C LEU A 568 0.99 6.72 -29.64
N TYR A 569 0.56 6.69 -30.90
CA TYR A 569 1.40 7.06 -32.04
C TYR A 569 1.68 8.58 -32.08
N ASP A 570 0.76 9.40 -31.58
CA ASP A 570 1.00 10.86 -31.46
C ASP A 570 2.07 11.16 -30.41
N ILE A 571 2.03 10.47 -29.25
CA ILE A 571 3.06 10.62 -28.22
C ILE A 571 4.41 10.10 -28.73
N GLN A 572 4.43 8.94 -29.41
CA GLN A 572 5.65 8.42 -30.03
C GLN A 572 6.27 9.46 -30.97
N ARG A 573 5.49 10.06 -31.87
CA ARG A 573 5.99 11.11 -32.80
C ARG A 573 6.54 12.33 -32.06
N LYS A 574 5.88 12.75 -30.96
CA LYS A 574 6.39 13.85 -30.13
C LYS A 574 7.72 13.49 -29.48
N LEU A 575 7.86 12.28 -28.92
CA LEU A 575 9.11 11.80 -28.34
C LEU A 575 10.26 11.75 -29.39
N GLU A 576 9.96 11.27 -30.59
CA GLU A 576 10.94 11.23 -31.72
C GLU A 576 11.43 12.62 -32.09
N ASN A 577 10.61 13.68 -31.98
CA ASN A 577 10.97 15.05 -32.32
C ASN A 577 12.02 15.69 -31.40
N PHE A 578 12.25 15.15 -30.20
CA PHE A 578 13.34 15.62 -29.32
C PHE A 578 14.71 15.10 -29.74
N TYR A 579 14.78 14.10 -30.62
CA TYR A 579 16.03 13.49 -31.08
C TYR A 579 16.93 12.96 -29.97
N VAL A 580 16.36 12.64 -28.81
CA VAL A 580 17.08 12.08 -27.65
C VAL A 580 17.55 10.67 -27.91
N TYR A 581 16.79 9.90 -28.68
CA TYR A 581 17.09 8.54 -29.11
C TYR A 581 16.82 8.32 -30.61
N THR A 582 17.40 7.28 -31.18
CA THR A 582 17.15 6.85 -32.56
C THR A 582 16.38 5.52 -32.55
N LYS A 583 15.77 5.17 -33.72
CA LYS A 583 15.13 3.85 -33.89
C LYS A 583 16.14 2.71 -33.76
N ASP A 584 17.39 2.94 -34.13
CA ASP A 584 18.45 1.95 -33.97
C ASP A 584 18.79 1.72 -32.49
N ASP A 585 18.81 2.75 -31.66
CA ASP A 585 19.03 2.62 -30.22
C ASP A 585 17.92 1.75 -29.59
N VAL A 586 16.65 1.99 -29.94
CA VAL A 586 15.50 1.21 -29.49
C VAL A 586 15.60 -0.25 -29.94
N TYR A 587 15.96 -0.47 -31.22
CA TYR A 587 16.09 -1.80 -31.77
C TYR A 587 17.24 -2.60 -31.15
N GLU A 588 18.41 -2.00 -31.01
CA GLU A 588 19.57 -2.64 -30.37
C GLU A 588 19.27 -2.97 -28.89
N PHE A 589 18.66 -2.03 -28.20
CA PHE A 589 18.24 -2.26 -26.80
C PHE A 589 17.26 -3.44 -26.69
N ALA A 590 16.20 -3.44 -27.48
CA ALA A 590 15.19 -4.49 -27.49
C ALA A 590 15.79 -5.87 -27.86
N LYS A 591 16.67 -5.92 -28.84
CA LYS A 591 17.39 -7.13 -29.24
C LYS A 591 18.20 -7.72 -28.08
N LEU A 592 18.90 -6.88 -27.32
CA LEU A 592 19.67 -7.31 -26.14
C LEU A 592 18.75 -7.70 -24.97
N TYR A 593 17.64 -7.00 -24.82
CA TYR A 593 16.69 -7.24 -23.73
C TYR A 593 15.94 -8.58 -23.86
N PHE A 594 15.50 -8.92 -25.08
CA PHE A 594 14.76 -10.16 -25.33
C PHE A 594 15.67 -11.40 -25.54
N ASP A 595 16.98 -11.23 -25.58
CA ASP A 595 17.93 -12.35 -25.65
C ASP A 595 18.26 -12.85 -24.22
N SER A 596 17.71 -14.00 -23.87
CA SER A 596 17.90 -14.63 -22.55
C SER A 596 19.37 -14.96 -22.19
N ASN A 597 20.28 -14.94 -23.15
CA ASN A 597 21.71 -15.23 -22.95
C ASN A 597 22.54 -13.98 -22.69
N VAL A 598 21.93 -12.79 -22.82
CA VAL A 598 22.65 -11.52 -22.66
C VAL A 598 22.47 -10.98 -21.25
N LYS A 599 23.57 -10.66 -20.60
CA LYS A 599 23.54 -9.98 -19.29
C LYS A 599 23.03 -8.56 -19.44
N GLN A 600 22.23 -8.10 -18.49
CA GLN A 600 21.64 -6.74 -18.45
C GLN A 600 22.67 -5.61 -18.54
N ASP A 601 23.95 -5.88 -18.19
CA ASP A 601 25.06 -4.92 -18.31
C ASP A 601 25.25 -4.35 -19.70
N LYS A 602 24.89 -5.10 -20.75
CA LYS A 602 25.00 -4.65 -22.12
C LYS A 602 23.92 -3.64 -22.53
N LEU A 603 22.89 -3.46 -21.73
CA LEU A 603 21.85 -2.45 -21.93
C LEU A 603 22.31 -1.04 -21.53
N HIS A 604 23.18 -0.95 -20.51
CA HIS A 604 23.62 0.33 -19.96
C HIS A 604 24.38 1.26 -20.93
N PRO A 605 25.24 0.78 -21.84
CA PRO A 605 25.92 1.66 -22.78
C PRO A 605 24.94 2.43 -23.66
N ILE A 606 23.85 1.77 -24.12
CA ILE A 606 22.83 2.39 -24.96
C ILE A 606 22.08 3.44 -24.15
N LEU A 607 21.64 3.09 -22.94
CA LEU A 607 20.94 4.03 -22.04
C LEU A 607 21.81 5.21 -21.63
N ASN A 608 23.12 5.01 -21.37
CA ASN A 608 24.04 6.08 -21.03
C ASN A 608 24.24 7.07 -22.19
N LYS A 609 24.36 6.54 -23.42
CA LYS A 609 24.43 7.38 -24.64
C LYS A 609 23.20 8.28 -24.74
N VAL A 610 22.02 7.71 -24.59
CA VAL A 610 20.74 8.42 -24.71
C VAL A 610 20.55 9.43 -23.54
N ALA A 611 20.87 9.02 -22.32
CA ALA A 611 20.83 9.91 -21.17
C ALA A 611 21.78 11.10 -21.31
N SER A 612 22.95 10.93 -21.91
CA SER A 612 23.88 12.04 -22.17
C SER A 612 23.34 13.07 -23.19
N ILE A 613 22.50 12.63 -24.13
CA ILE A 613 21.83 13.53 -25.09
C ILE A 613 20.70 14.27 -24.36
N TYR A 614 19.89 13.53 -23.56
CA TYR A 614 18.81 14.11 -22.77
C TYR A 614 19.30 15.25 -21.85
N THR A 615 20.41 15.05 -21.14
CA THR A 615 20.97 16.07 -20.22
C THR A 615 21.50 17.32 -20.93
N GLN A 616 21.63 17.31 -22.26
CA GLN A 616 22.01 18.49 -23.06
C GLN A 616 20.82 19.32 -23.53
N LEU A 617 19.59 18.83 -23.35
CA LEU A 617 18.38 19.58 -23.66
C LEU A 617 18.20 20.76 -22.69
N PRO A 618 17.48 21.83 -23.08
CA PRO A 618 16.96 22.82 -22.16
C PRO A 618 16.09 22.18 -21.06
N GLU A 619 16.05 22.75 -19.89
CA GLU A 619 15.34 22.20 -18.73
C GLU A 619 13.83 21.99 -19.00
N GLU A 620 13.18 22.94 -19.70
CA GLU A 620 11.79 22.82 -20.15
C GLU A 620 11.57 21.60 -21.06
N ASP A 621 12.50 21.36 -22.02
CA ASP A 621 12.43 20.24 -22.95
C ASP A 621 12.71 18.90 -22.24
N GLN A 622 13.56 18.88 -21.19
CA GLN A 622 13.82 17.71 -20.38
C GLN A 622 12.54 17.28 -19.63
N ASP A 623 11.84 18.23 -19.02
CA ASP A 623 10.60 17.99 -18.29
C ASP A 623 9.47 17.51 -19.23
N GLU A 624 9.33 18.16 -20.42
CA GLU A 624 8.35 17.73 -21.40
C GLU A 624 8.65 16.35 -21.96
N PHE A 625 9.91 16.05 -22.30
CA PHE A 625 10.31 14.71 -22.77
C PHE A 625 10.04 13.63 -21.73
N LYS A 626 10.40 13.89 -20.46
CA LYS A 626 10.19 12.97 -19.36
C LYS A 626 8.70 12.72 -19.10
N GLY A 627 7.88 13.78 -19.18
CA GLY A 627 6.43 13.70 -19.11
C GLY A 627 5.83 12.84 -20.21
N LEU A 628 6.20 13.10 -21.46
CA LEU A 628 5.75 12.33 -22.63
C LEU A 628 6.20 10.86 -22.56
N LEU A 629 7.42 10.58 -22.09
CA LEU A 629 7.92 9.21 -21.95
C LEU A 629 7.14 8.43 -20.88
N LYS A 630 6.82 9.09 -19.78
CA LYS A 630 5.94 8.56 -18.72
C LYS A 630 4.55 8.25 -19.27
N ASP A 631 3.96 9.19 -20.02
CA ASP A 631 2.64 9.04 -20.62
C ASP A 631 2.60 7.93 -21.68
N PHE A 632 3.64 7.82 -22.52
CA PHE A 632 3.78 6.74 -23.47
C PHE A 632 3.81 5.37 -22.79
N ASN A 633 4.69 5.21 -21.81
CA ASN A 633 4.84 3.95 -21.09
C ASN A 633 3.54 3.55 -20.38
N ARG A 634 2.87 4.49 -19.76
CA ARG A 634 1.59 4.29 -19.10
C ARG A 634 0.50 3.88 -20.07
N LEU A 635 0.37 4.63 -21.17
CA LEU A 635 -0.64 4.38 -22.18
C LEU A 635 -0.43 3.03 -22.89
N TYR A 636 0.82 2.69 -23.24
CA TYR A 636 1.15 1.39 -23.81
C TYR A 636 0.85 0.25 -22.85
N SER A 637 1.28 0.34 -21.59
CA SER A 637 1.00 -0.68 -20.57
C SER A 637 -0.50 -0.92 -20.41
N PHE A 638 -1.28 0.15 -20.42
CA PHE A 638 -2.74 0.08 -20.34
C PHE A 638 -3.35 -0.59 -21.59
N ILE A 639 -3.00 -0.09 -22.79
CA ILE A 639 -3.63 -0.55 -24.02
C ILE A 639 -3.22 -2.00 -24.34
N SER A 640 -1.97 -2.39 -24.09
CA SER A 640 -1.48 -3.75 -24.37
C SER A 640 -2.16 -4.83 -23.53
N GLN A 641 -2.70 -4.49 -22.35
CA GLN A 641 -3.46 -5.41 -21.50
C GLN A 641 -4.91 -5.61 -21.98
N VAL A 642 -5.43 -4.63 -22.70
CA VAL A 642 -6.83 -4.63 -23.15
C VAL A 642 -6.95 -5.03 -24.62
N MET A 643 -5.89 -4.79 -25.40
CA MET A 643 -5.92 -4.91 -26.85
C MET A 643 -4.74 -5.72 -27.41
N PRO A 644 -4.98 -6.61 -28.38
CA PRO A 644 -3.93 -7.36 -29.05
C PRO A 644 -3.22 -6.49 -30.11
N PHE A 645 -2.12 -5.88 -29.75
CA PHE A 645 -1.25 -5.18 -30.68
C PHE A 645 -0.60 -6.12 -31.72
N LYS A 646 -0.35 -5.60 -32.94
CA LYS A 646 0.52 -6.21 -33.94
C LYS A 646 1.82 -5.43 -34.16
N ASP A 647 1.94 -4.25 -33.58
CA ASP A 647 3.06 -3.35 -33.78
C ASP A 647 4.16 -3.68 -32.74
N GLU A 648 5.17 -4.41 -33.25
CA GLU A 648 6.33 -4.79 -32.42
C GLU A 648 7.21 -3.59 -32.07
N ASP A 649 7.15 -2.50 -32.82
CA ASP A 649 8.01 -1.33 -32.61
C ASP A 649 7.53 -0.53 -31.38
N LEU A 650 6.21 -0.51 -31.13
CA LEU A 650 5.67 0.06 -29.88
C LEU A 650 6.09 -0.74 -28.65
N GLU A 651 6.14 -2.08 -28.73
CA GLU A 651 6.61 -2.92 -27.63
C GLU A 651 8.09 -2.68 -27.34
N LYS A 652 8.91 -2.61 -28.38
CA LYS A 652 10.34 -2.29 -28.26
C LYS A 652 10.55 -0.93 -27.62
N LEU A 653 9.82 0.09 -28.08
CA LEU A 653 9.89 1.44 -27.52
C LEU A 653 9.42 1.48 -26.06
N HIS A 654 8.37 0.73 -25.73
CA HIS A 654 7.87 0.65 -24.36
C HIS A 654 8.93 0.07 -23.41
N VAL A 655 9.52 -1.08 -23.75
CA VAL A 655 10.55 -1.70 -22.92
C VAL A 655 11.76 -0.77 -22.77
N PHE A 656 12.22 -0.18 -23.87
CA PHE A 656 13.29 0.81 -23.86
C PHE A 656 12.93 2.03 -22.97
N GLY A 657 11.73 2.56 -23.12
CA GLY A 657 11.22 3.71 -22.37
C GLY A 657 11.11 3.48 -20.87
N LEU A 658 10.72 2.27 -20.43
CA LEU A 658 10.71 1.89 -19.01
C LEU A 658 12.10 1.97 -18.37
N TYR A 659 13.13 1.54 -19.08
CA TYR A 659 14.51 1.58 -18.61
C TYR A 659 15.11 2.99 -18.69
N LEU A 660 14.81 3.71 -19.75
CA LEU A 660 15.26 5.10 -19.91
C LEU A 660 14.67 6.03 -18.85
N TYR A 661 13.39 5.87 -18.53
CA TYR A 661 12.72 6.69 -17.48
C TYR A 661 13.34 6.51 -16.10
N ARG A 662 13.85 5.32 -15.80
CA ARG A 662 14.52 4.99 -14.53
C ARG A 662 15.99 5.43 -14.47
N LYS A 663 16.56 5.80 -15.62
CA LYS A 663 17.95 6.22 -15.75
C LYS A 663 18.10 7.72 -15.51
#